data_6e492627330e006c68519cf40a6e5d4d
#
_entry.id   6e492627330e006c68519cf40a6e5d4d
#
_cell.length_a   1.000
_cell.length_b   1.000
_cell.length_c   1.000
_cell.angle_alpha   90.00
_cell.angle_beta   90.00
_cell.angle_gamma   90.00
#
_symmetry.space_group_name_H-M   'P 1'
#
loop_
_entity.id
_entity.type
_entity.pdbx_description
1 polymer ?
#
loop_
_entity_poly.entity_id
_entity_poly.type
_entity_poly.pdbx_seq_one_letter_code
_entity_poly.pdbx_strand_id
1 'polypeptide(L)'
;MRYVPSIQCCWVFCGIAVVGCSNTTPPQPKPEPPKTVAVAPADPAAVEATAKPAAPDAQKPVQQPVQETVAAVSEASTDPLVALRQALATAPDKNARVVVIDDIAELGQRSKAALSDLVTCTADEDPRVRWHAARAIGLIGEDALSAMPTLLKLLGDTDPIVATQAAAAIGLIRADDGRDAIPAADAQLYASAVESLSASTMHSDPRVRRASVRTLRVLNPAPQQLAALLSNQLSDADPSVVMPALHTLADLDAEAVPFLIEALKNPKSRYWAILALTEIGPEAAPAVEPLAQLAGEGEIEERMQAILALAAIGEKAAPATAVIAKTLDSDDNSLRFAAAFALGSVRSADADAVLEKAAGDSDPFLAEVVSWARARIHPDDKAVVDEAVKRLRVGLHSERSNERTAAASALSDMAATLDESVRKELANEFADLLSDPDPAAGLSGGAALIRLGATALEPLRARLSDPVLRGPVLEILAALGPTAKPAVDDVITALDDSDPIIRGEAAVAIAAIGPDAAAAVPMLLKTLADGNAAPESRYSAAYALGRIGPAAKPAAEQMRSLITSPDEVLATVAAWSMLKITPEDTSLLEQAIPALRKAVRADRELVRLEAAVSLGDIGPAASSAIPILELVSEEDSSRQVRDAAGKALKKIRGR
;
A
#
# COMPACT_ATOMS: atom_id res chain seq x y z
N MET A 1 0.13 3.59 -5.96
CA MET A 1 1.44 2.89 -6.06
C MET A 1 1.84 2.87 -7.52
N ARG A 2 2.84 3.64 -7.92
CA ARG A 2 3.46 3.49 -9.23
C ARG A 2 4.34 2.24 -9.17
N TYR A 3 4.02 1.27 -9.97
CA TYR A 3 4.78 0.03 -10.11
C TYR A 3 6.09 0.38 -10.84
N VAL A 4 7.22 0.33 -10.14
CA VAL A 4 8.55 0.47 -10.74
C VAL A 4 9.13 -0.94 -10.89
N PRO A 5 9.07 -1.55 -12.08
CA PRO A 5 9.50 -2.94 -12.29
C PRO A 5 10.98 -3.21 -11.96
N SER A 6 11.82 -2.18 -12.04
CA SER A 6 13.27 -2.26 -11.84
C SER A 6 13.69 -2.56 -10.39
N ILE A 7 12.90 -2.13 -9.40
CA ILE A 7 13.24 -2.34 -7.98
C ILE A 7 12.99 -3.81 -7.57
N GLN A 8 11.94 -4.45 -8.11
CA GLN A 8 11.69 -5.87 -7.83
C GLN A 8 12.83 -6.79 -8.34
N CYS A 9 13.42 -6.49 -9.49
CA CYS A 9 14.60 -7.23 -9.96
C CYS A 9 15.81 -7.05 -9.02
N CYS A 10 16.03 -5.85 -8.47
CA CYS A 10 17.08 -5.60 -7.47
C CYS A 10 16.95 -6.51 -6.25
N TRP A 11 15.73 -6.64 -5.71
CA TRP A 11 15.48 -7.48 -4.54
C TRP A 11 15.66 -8.98 -4.82
N VAL A 12 15.38 -9.42 -6.04
CA VAL A 12 15.48 -10.82 -6.45
C VAL A 12 16.93 -11.26 -6.67
N PHE A 13 17.74 -10.48 -7.38
CA PHE A 13 19.16 -10.79 -7.58
C PHE A 13 19.99 -10.63 -6.30
N CYS A 14 19.57 -9.75 -5.40
CA CYS A 14 20.21 -9.55 -4.10
C CYS A 14 19.56 -10.36 -2.96
N GLY A 15 18.77 -11.37 -3.26
CA GLY A 15 18.08 -12.23 -2.28
C GLY A 15 18.95 -12.77 -1.13
N ILE A 16 20.27 -12.77 -1.27
CA ILE A 16 21.21 -13.05 -0.18
C ILE A 16 21.28 -11.89 0.83
N ALA A 17 21.07 -10.65 0.40
CA ALA A 17 21.08 -9.47 1.28
C ALA A 17 19.75 -9.29 2.05
N VAL A 18 18.62 -9.76 1.50
CA VAL A 18 17.30 -9.64 2.14
C VAL A 18 17.14 -10.56 3.34
N VAL A 19 17.75 -11.74 3.33
CA VAL A 19 17.75 -12.64 4.51
C VAL A 19 18.55 -12.03 5.68
N GLY A 20 19.52 -11.17 5.40
CA GLY A 20 20.23 -10.37 6.41
C GLY A 20 19.44 -9.14 6.91
N CYS A 21 18.63 -8.49 6.05
CA CYS A 21 17.89 -7.27 6.39
C CYS A 21 16.58 -7.51 7.14
N SER A 22 15.97 -8.69 7.04
CA SER A 22 14.73 -8.99 7.79
C SER A 22 14.95 -9.12 9.31
N ASN A 23 16.19 -9.12 9.80
CA ASN A 23 16.57 -9.22 11.22
C ASN A 23 17.61 -8.19 11.68
N THR A 24 18.02 -7.23 10.87
CA THR A 24 18.93 -6.18 11.32
C THR A 24 18.15 -4.98 11.86
N THR A 25 17.87 -5.02 13.16
CA THR A 25 17.89 -3.81 13.98
C THR A 25 19.21 -3.08 13.71
N PRO A 26 19.22 -1.76 13.48
CA PRO A 26 20.47 -1.00 13.29
C PRO A 26 21.42 -1.32 14.44
N PRO A 27 22.75 -1.41 14.19
CA PRO A 27 23.70 -1.83 15.20
C PRO A 27 23.60 -0.94 16.42
N GLN A 28 23.10 -1.48 17.51
CA GLN A 28 23.16 -0.82 18.80
C GLN A 28 24.63 -0.78 19.23
N PRO A 29 25.13 0.34 19.81
CA PRO A 29 26.46 0.40 20.36
C PRO A 29 26.61 -0.74 21.40
N LYS A 30 27.68 -1.54 21.26
CA LYS A 30 27.94 -2.65 22.17
C LYS A 30 27.92 -2.15 23.61
N PRO A 31 27.11 -2.74 24.51
CA PRO A 31 27.21 -2.44 25.93
C PRO A 31 28.57 -2.87 26.48
N GLU A 32 29.20 -2.02 27.26
CA GLU A 32 30.39 -2.38 28.03
C GLU A 32 30.08 -3.60 28.92
N PRO A 33 31.05 -4.53 29.09
CA PRO A 33 30.82 -5.72 29.89
C PRO A 33 30.58 -5.32 31.37
N PRO A 34 29.57 -5.90 32.04
CA PRO A 34 29.33 -5.61 33.43
C PRO A 34 30.48 -6.12 34.31
N LYS A 35 30.96 -5.29 35.22
CA LYS A 35 31.93 -5.66 36.26
C LYS A 35 31.34 -6.79 37.10
N THR A 36 32.04 -7.92 37.10
CA THR A 36 31.75 -9.10 37.90
C THR A 36 31.74 -8.78 39.39
N VAL A 37 30.60 -8.96 40.04
CA VAL A 37 30.50 -9.14 41.49
C VAL A 37 30.19 -10.61 41.72
N ALA A 38 31.10 -11.27 42.41
CA ALA A 38 31.01 -12.69 42.77
C ALA A 38 29.90 -12.91 43.82
N VAL A 39 28.98 -13.81 43.53
CA VAL A 39 28.04 -14.38 44.51
C VAL A 39 28.17 -15.89 44.43
N ALA A 40 28.40 -16.52 45.59
CA ALA A 40 28.65 -17.93 45.82
C ALA A 40 27.44 -18.84 45.52
N PRO A 41 27.64 -20.13 45.27
CA PRO A 41 26.62 -21.07 44.81
C PRO A 41 25.71 -21.54 45.95
N ALA A 42 24.42 -21.67 45.69
CA ALA A 42 23.46 -22.39 46.51
C ALA A 42 22.92 -23.63 45.77
N ASP A 43 22.82 -24.70 46.55
CA ASP A 43 22.56 -26.11 46.25
C ASP A 43 21.21 -26.42 45.59
N PRO A 44 21.12 -27.50 44.79
CA PRO A 44 19.86 -27.94 44.19
C PRO A 44 19.25 -29.08 45.00
N ALA A 45 18.03 -28.92 45.51
CA ALA A 45 17.14 -30.05 45.81
C ALA A 45 15.66 -29.60 46.03
N ALA A 46 14.78 -30.43 45.49
CA ALA A 46 13.33 -30.58 45.77
C ALA A 46 12.39 -29.55 45.12
N VAL A 47 11.29 -29.85 44.49
CA VAL A 47 10.42 -31.05 44.44
C VAL A 47 9.37 -30.79 43.33
N GLU A 48 8.99 -31.85 42.64
CA GLU A 48 7.79 -31.94 41.80
C GLU A 48 6.51 -31.59 42.57
N ALA A 49 5.63 -30.81 41.96
CA ALA A 49 4.19 -30.96 42.15
C ALA A 49 3.41 -30.36 40.99
N THR A 50 2.70 -31.21 40.33
CA THR A 50 1.67 -30.99 39.32
C THR A 50 0.60 -30.01 39.78
N ALA A 51 0.34 -28.96 38.98
CA ALA A 51 -0.88 -28.19 39.08
C ALA A 51 -1.45 -27.91 37.69
N LYS A 52 -2.65 -28.45 37.50
CA LYS A 52 -3.59 -28.30 36.41
C LYS A 52 -3.95 -26.83 36.22
N PRO A 53 -4.04 -26.29 35.00
CA PRO A 53 -4.47 -24.90 34.81
C PRO A 53 -5.93 -24.74 35.17
N ALA A 54 -6.22 -23.82 36.08
CA ALA A 54 -7.56 -23.38 36.41
C ALA A 54 -8.13 -22.49 35.27
N ALA A 55 -9.39 -22.66 34.99
CA ALA A 55 -10.17 -21.86 34.07
C ALA A 55 -10.19 -20.38 34.50
N PRO A 56 -10.23 -19.41 33.56
CA PRO A 56 -10.29 -18.00 33.90
C PRO A 56 -11.65 -17.69 34.54
N ASP A 57 -11.61 -17.08 35.71
CA ASP A 57 -12.76 -16.55 36.43
C ASP A 57 -13.54 -15.57 35.56
N ALA A 58 -14.86 -15.75 35.53
CA ALA A 58 -15.79 -14.85 34.89
C ALA A 58 -15.63 -13.42 35.45
N GLN A 59 -15.23 -12.52 34.57
CA GLN A 59 -15.23 -11.09 34.88
C GLN A 59 -16.66 -10.65 35.18
N LYS A 60 -16.87 -10.16 36.40
CA LYS A 60 -18.09 -9.44 36.77
C LYS A 60 -18.26 -8.26 35.80
N PRO A 61 -19.47 -7.99 35.30
CA PRO A 61 -19.71 -6.84 34.44
C PRO A 61 -19.40 -5.57 35.23
N VAL A 62 -18.50 -4.74 34.70
CA VAL A 62 -18.30 -3.37 35.15
C VAL A 62 -19.62 -2.65 34.88
N GLN A 63 -20.29 -2.24 35.96
CA GLN A 63 -21.50 -1.45 35.87
C GLN A 63 -21.19 -0.14 35.14
N GLN A 64 -21.94 0.13 34.11
CA GLN A 64 -21.97 1.39 33.37
C GLN A 64 -22.62 2.48 34.26
N PRO A 65 -21.90 3.53 34.69
CA PRO A 65 -22.53 4.62 35.44
C PRO A 65 -22.90 5.84 34.60
N VAL A 66 -22.93 5.76 33.27
CA VAL A 66 -23.08 6.98 32.46
C VAL A 66 -24.42 7.10 31.74
N GLN A 67 -25.21 6.00 31.61
CA GLN A 67 -26.54 6.13 30.99
C GLN A 67 -27.58 6.90 31.84
N GLU A 68 -27.38 7.03 33.14
CA GLU A 68 -28.33 7.78 33.99
C GLU A 68 -28.14 9.30 33.97
N THR A 69 -26.95 9.81 33.60
CA THR A 69 -26.70 11.27 33.60
C THR A 69 -27.24 11.95 32.33
N VAL A 70 -27.33 11.20 31.20
CA VAL A 70 -27.87 11.75 29.93
C VAL A 70 -29.40 11.74 29.95
N ALA A 71 -30.03 10.83 30.69
CA ALA A 71 -31.50 10.71 30.74
C ALA A 71 -32.20 11.86 31.52
N ALA A 72 -31.47 12.64 32.28
CA ALA A 72 -32.06 13.69 33.14
C ALA A 72 -32.12 15.12 32.51
N VAL A 73 -31.58 15.29 31.28
CA VAL A 73 -31.52 16.62 30.60
C VAL A 73 -32.38 16.66 29.33
N SER A 74 -33.25 15.71 29.11
CA SER A 74 -33.98 15.57 27.87
C SER A 74 -35.42 16.09 27.93
N GLU A 75 -35.62 17.39 27.79
CA GLU A 75 -36.91 17.91 27.24
C GLU A 75 -36.81 19.18 26.39
N ALA A 76 -35.61 19.67 26.00
CA ALA A 76 -35.50 20.96 25.33
C ALA A 76 -34.73 20.99 23.97
N SER A 77 -34.08 19.90 23.50
CA SER A 77 -33.38 19.96 22.20
C SER A 77 -33.38 18.59 21.50
N THR A 78 -33.84 18.56 20.24
CA THR A 78 -33.76 17.40 19.35
C THR A 78 -32.35 17.21 18.76
N ASP A 79 -31.43 18.13 19.00
CA ASP A 79 -30.05 18.09 18.49
C ASP A 79 -29.11 17.51 19.58
N PRO A 80 -28.51 16.32 19.36
CA PRO A 80 -27.58 15.68 20.28
C PRO A 80 -26.39 16.58 20.66
N LEU A 81 -25.90 17.42 19.75
CA LEU A 81 -24.78 18.31 19.99
C LEU A 81 -25.08 19.37 21.06
N VAL A 82 -26.30 19.91 21.06
CA VAL A 82 -26.70 20.91 22.10
C VAL A 82 -26.66 20.29 23.49
N ALA A 83 -27.13 19.05 23.65
CA ALA A 83 -27.09 18.33 24.90
C ALA A 83 -25.63 18.04 25.36
N LEU A 84 -24.75 17.62 24.43
CA LEU A 84 -23.34 17.37 24.70
C LEU A 84 -22.59 18.66 25.11
N ARG A 85 -22.82 19.77 24.44
CA ARG A 85 -22.24 21.07 24.83
C ARG A 85 -22.65 21.51 26.24
N GLN A 86 -23.92 21.31 26.60
CA GLN A 86 -24.39 21.58 27.94
C GLN A 86 -23.76 20.63 28.97
N ALA A 87 -23.64 19.35 28.66
CA ALA A 87 -22.97 18.36 29.49
C ALA A 87 -21.47 18.71 29.69
N LEU A 88 -20.78 19.17 28.65
CA LEU A 88 -19.38 19.61 28.72
C LEU A 88 -19.22 20.81 29.68
N ALA A 89 -20.12 21.79 29.57
CA ALA A 89 -20.09 22.99 30.42
C ALA A 89 -20.36 22.67 31.91
N THR A 90 -21.10 21.61 32.22
CA THR A 90 -21.49 21.22 33.58
C THR A 90 -20.74 19.99 34.10
N ALA A 91 -19.77 19.47 33.35
CA ALA A 91 -19.03 18.27 33.71
C ALA A 91 -18.35 18.40 35.09
N PRO A 92 -18.61 17.48 36.03
CA PRO A 92 -18.18 17.62 37.41
C PRO A 92 -16.67 17.45 37.62
N ASP A 93 -16.04 16.72 36.76
CA ASP A 93 -14.60 16.43 36.84
C ASP A 93 -13.98 16.17 35.44
N LYS A 94 -12.66 15.97 35.43
CA LYS A 94 -11.87 15.75 34.23
C LYS A 94 -12.26 14.48 33.47
N ASN A 95 -12.70 13.40 34.14
CA ASN A 95 -13.08 12.17 33.47
C ASN A 95 -14.41 12.35 32.72
N ALA A 96 -15.36 13.03 33.35
CA ALA A 96 -16.62 13.42 32.73
C ALA A 96 -16.37 14.31 31.49
N ARG A 97 -15.45 15.31 31.61
CA ARG A 97 -15.07 16.15 30.45
C ARG A 97 -14.52 15.34 29.31
N VAL A 98 -13.60 14.40 29.57
CA VAL A 98 -13.01 13.52 28.53
C VAL A 98 -14.09 12.72 27.80
N VAL A 99 -15.01 12.08 28.55
CA VAL A 99 -16.09 11.29 27.92
C VAL A 99 -16.95 12.15 27.01
N VAL A 100 -17.38 13.33 27.47
CA VAL A 100 -18.21 14.22 26.65
C VAL A 100 -17.45 14.77 25.43
N ILE A 101 -16.15 15.06 25.57
CA ILE A 101 -15.31 15.48 24.43
C ILE A 101 -15.21 14.36 23.39
N ASP A 102 -15.08 13.09 23.83
CA ASP A 102 -15.04 11.95 22.91
C ASP A 102 -16.40 11.76 22.21
N ASP A 103 -17.52 11.90 22.92
CA ASP A 103 -18.86 11.86 22.30
C ASP A 103 -19.03 12.98 21.26
N ILE A 104 -18.50 14.19 21.53
CA ILE A 104 -18.47 15.30 20.57
C ILE A 104 -17.58 14.94 19.37
N ALA A 105 -16.42 14.32 19.61
CA ALA A 105 -15.48 13.93 18.57
C ALA A 105 -16.06 12.87 17.61
N GLU A 106 -16.94 11.97 18.10
CA GLU A 106 -17.65 10.99 17.26
C GLU A 106 -18.62 11.63 16.26
N LEU A 107 -19.05 12.87 16.52
CA LEU A 107 -19.88 13.62 15.58
C LEU A 107 -19.08 14.18 14.39
N GLY A 108 -17.73 14.20 14.46
CA GLY A 108 -16.87 14.71 13.39
C GLY A 108 -17.23 16.14 12.98
N GLN A 109 -17.39 16.39 11.69
CA GLN A 109 -17.74 17.72 11.15
C GLN A 109 -19.04 18.29 11.72
N ARG A 110 -20.00 17.44 12.09
CA ARG A 110 -21.29 17.90 12.70
C ARG A 110 -21.07 18.58 14.04
N SER A 111 -19.93 18.41 14.67
CA SER A 111 -19.60 19.06 15.95
C SER A 111 -19.03 20.49 15.81
N LYS A 112 -19.02 21.09 14.61
CA LYS A 112 -18.54 22.47 14.36
C LYS A 112 -19.05 23.51 15.37
N ALA A 113 -20.31 23.43 15.77
CA ALA A 113 -20.87 24.37 16.74
C ALA A 113 -20.27 24.24 18.16
N ALA A 114 -19.57 23.14 18.46
CA ALA A 114 -18.84 22.96 19.73
C ALA A 114 -17.37 23.45 19.68
N LEU A 115 -16.90 23.96 18.53
CA LEU A 115 -15.49 24.36 18.35
C LEU A 115 -14.99 25.31 19.46
N SER A 116 -15.78 26.32 19.81
CA SER A 116 -15.39 27.28 20.90
C SER A 116 -15.24 26.60 22.25
N ASP A 117 -16.09 25.62 22.55
CA ASP A 117 -16.05 24.88 23.81
C ASP A 117 -14.84 23.96 23.85
N LEU A 118 -14.53 23.27 22.73
CA LEU A 118 -13.33 22.45 22.57
C LEU A 118 -12.05 23.29 22.69
N VAL A 119 -12.00 24.47 22.05
CA VAL A 119 -10.87 25.41 22.17
C VAL A 119 -10.65 25.79 23.65
N THR A 120 -11.71 26.01 24.42
CA THR A 120 -11.58 26.27 25.85
C THR A 120 -10.97 25.08 26.60
N CYS A 121 -11.36 23.86 26.27
CA CYS A 121 -10.81 22.63 26.86
C CYS A 121 -9.33 22.40 26.54
N THR A 122 -8.78 23.01 25.51
CA THR A 122 -7.33 22.91 25.19
C THR A 122 -6.45 23.61 26.21
N ALA A 123 -7.00 24.45 27.10
CA ALA A 123 -6.29 25.12 28.19
C ALA A 123 -6.51 24.46 29.57
N ASP A 124 -7.13 23.27 29.61
CA ASP A 124 -7.38 22.53 30.84
C ASP A 124 -6.06 22.14 31.55
N GLU A 125 -6.10 22.09 32.89
CA GLU A 125 -4.95 21.69 33.72
C GLU A 125 -4.55 20.22 33.43
N ASP A 126 -5.52 19.33 33.17
CA ASP A 126 -5.29 17.92 32.91
C ASP A 126 -4.92 17.69 31.43
N PRO A 127 -3.73 17.14 31.15
CA PRO A 127 -3.29 16.88 29.75
C PRO A 127 -4.22 15.94 28.97
N ARG A 128 -4.97 15.06 29.65
CA ARG A 128 -5.95 14.19 29.00
C ARG A 128 -7.08 14.99 28.36
N VAL A 129 -7.59 15.99 29.08
CA VAL A 129 -8.62 16.89 28.54
C VAL A 129 -8.07 17.67 27.34
N ARG A 130 -6.83 18.19 27.45
CA ARG A 130 -6.20 18.95 26.37
C ARG A 130 -6.03 18.14 25.10
N TRP A 131 -5.51 16.89 25.21
CA TRP A 131 -5.27 16.10 23.98
C TRP A 131 -6.56 15.55 23.36
N HIS A 132 -7.59 15.19 24.17
CA HIS A 132 -8.91 14.82 23.64
C HIS A 132 -9.57 16.02 22.92
N ALA A 133 -9.45 17.23 23.47
CA ALA A 133 -9.94 18.43 22.83
C ALA A 133 -9.22 18.73 21.51
N ALA A 134 -7.88 18.61 21.48
CA ALA A 134 -7.10 18.77 20.23
C ALA A 134 -7.51 17.75 19.15
N ARG A 135 -7.70 16.48 19.54
CA ARG A 135 -8.19 15.43 18.66
C ARG A 135 -9.59 15.75 18.11
N ALA A 136 -10.52 16.15 18.99
CA ALA A 136 -11.88 16.50 18.61
C ALA A 136 -11.91 17.68 17.62
N ILE A 137 -11.08 18.71 17.84
CA ILE A 137 -10.91 19.84 16.91
C ILE A 137 -10.44 19.35 15.53
N GLY A 138 -9.46 18.44 15.49
CA GLY A 138 -8.98 17.88 14.24
C GLY A 138 -10.05 17.11 13.45
N LEU A 139 -10.93 16.39 14.16
CA LEU A 139 -12.03 15.62 13.55
C LEU A 139 -13.17 16.49 13.01
N ILE A 140 -13.27 17.75 13.41
CA ILE A 140 -14.15 18.74 12.79
C ILE A 140 -13.70 19.04 11.34
N GLY A 141 -12.40 18.90 11.03
CA GLY A 141 -11.88 19.14 9.71
C GLY A 141 -11.70 20.61 9.35
N GLU A 142 -11.95 20.99 8.08
CA GLU A 142 -11.73 22.34 7.55
C GLU A 142 -12.48 23.43 8.37
N ASP A 143 -13.64 23.14 8.85
CA ASP A 143 -14.45 24.05 9.67
C ASP A 143 -13.78 24.48 10.98
N ALA A 144 -12.74 23.74 11.44
CA ALA A 144 -11.93 24.07 12.60
C ALA A 144 -10.72 24.94 12.29
N LEU A 145 -10.55 25.45 11.08
CA LEU A 145 -9.38 26.25 10.66
C LEU A 145 -9.13 27.45 11.63
N SER A 146 -10.18 28.05 12.17
CA SER A 146 -10.06 29.15 13.15
C SER A 146 -9.38 28.74 14.46
N ALA A 147 -9.33 27.44 14.80
CA ALA A 147 -8.62 26.91 15.97
C ALA A 147 -7.13 26.64 15.71
N MET A 148 -6.64 26.77 14.47
CA MET A 148 -5.24 26.53 14.12
C MET A 148 -4.24 27.27 15.04
N PRO A 149 -4.41 28.56 15.38
CA PRO A 149 -3.48 29.24 16.30
C PRO A 149 -3.40 28.58 17.68
N THR A 150 -4.49 27.98 18.15
CA THR A 150 -4.52 27.23 19.41
C THR A 150 -3.77 25.92 19.30
N LEU A 151 -3.97 25.17 18.20
CA LEU A 151 -3.24 23.93 17.95
C LEU A 151 -1.73 24.17 17.79
N LEU A 152 -1.33 25.28 17.16
CA LEU A 152 0.08 25.67 17.05
C LEU A 152 0.73 25.90 18.44
N LYS A 153 0.00 26.47 19.39
CA LYS A 153 0.49 26.61 20.77
C LYS A 153 0.65 25.26 21.45
N LEU A 154 -0.27 24.33 21.22
CA LEU A 154 -0.22 22.98 21.81
C LEU A 154 0.93 22.12 21.26
N LEU A 155 1.56 22.47 20.14
CA LEU A 155 2.80 21.81 19.69
C LEU A 155 3.95 21.97 20.69
N GLY A 156 3.90 23.03 21.53
CA GLY A 156 4.84 23.28 22.63
C GLY A 156 4.33 22.82 23.99
N ASP A 157 3.29 22.01 24.07
CA ASP A 157 2.77 21.49 25.34
C ASP A 157 3.81 20.63 26.06
N THR A 158 3.81 20.71 27.39
CA THR A 158 4.72 19.91 28.23
C THR A 158 4.45 18.42 28.18
N ASP A 159 3.22 18.01 27.84
CA ASP A 159 2.85 16.63 27.62
C ASP A 159 2.99 16.26 26.14
N PRO A 160 3.88 15.32 25.78
CA PRO A 160 4.13 14.98 24.39
C PRO A 160 2.92 14.32 23.68
N ILE A 161 1.95 13.78 24.41
CA ILE A 161 0.71 13.26 23.80
C ILE A 161 -0.13 14.44 23.29
N VAL A 162 -0.24 15.53 24.06
CA VAL A 162 -0.94 16.74 23.64
C VAL A 162 -0.31 17.32 22.38
N ALA A 163 1.03 17.48 22.37
CA ALA A 163 1.75 17.98 21.21
C ALA A 163 1.59 17.07 19.96
N THR A 164 1.60 15.74 20.17
CA THR A 164 1.37 14.76 19.09
C THR A 164 -0.04 14.89 18.49
N GLN A 165 -1.07 15.02 19.36
CA GLN A 165 -2.44 15.18 18.89
C GLN A 165 -2.69 16.53 18.22
N ALA A 166 -2.05 17.59 18.71
CA ALA A 166 -2.08 18.89 18.06
C ALA A 166 -1.50 18.84 16.63
N ALA A 167 -0.33 18.20 16.46
CA ALA A 167 0.25 17.99 15.13
C ALA A 167 -0.70 17.20 14.22
N ALA A 168 -1.29 16.11 14.72
CA ALA A 168 -2.25 15.31 13.95
C ALA A 168 -3.50 16.10 13.57
N ALA A 169 -4.05 16.90 14.50
CA ALA A 169 -5.22 17.73 14.27
C ALA A 169 -5.01 18.77 13.17
N ILE A 170 -3.83 19.41 13.14
CA ILE A 170 -3.42 20.33 12.07
C ILE A 170 -3.46 19.62 10.70
N GLY A 171 -2.96 18.38 10.65
CA GLY A 171 -3.00 17.56 9.44
C GLY A 171 -4.42 17.21 8.99
N LEU A 172 -5.31 16.88 9.95
CA LEU A 172 -6.71 16.56 9.64
C LEU A 172 -7.47 17.77 9.09
N ILE A 173 -7.30 18.94 9.67
CA ILE A 173 -7.90 20.20 9.19
C ILE A 173 -7.50 20.45 7.72
N ARG A 174 -6.23 20.23 7.35
CA ARG A 174 -5.75 20.40 5.97
C ARG A 174 -6.21 19.31 5.03
N ALA A 175 -6.20 18.04 5.47
CA ALA A 175 -6.56 16.90 4.64
C ALA A 175 -8.03 16.92 4.19
N ASP A 176 -8.89 17.55 4.99
CA ASP A 176 -10.33 17.60 4.77
C ASP A 176 -10.75 18.76 3.82
N ASP A 177 -9.90 19.78 3.63
CA ASP A 177 -10.26 20.94 2.79
C ASP A 177 -10.41 20.60 1.28
N GLY A 178 -9.97 19.42 0.84
CA GLY A 178 -10.16 18.88 -0.51
C GLY A 178 -9.60 19.75 -1.64
N ARG A 179 -8.85 20.80 -1.33
CA ARG A 179 -8.30 21.76 -2.27
C ARG A 179 -6.84 21.47 -2.58
N ASP A 180 -6.47 21.49 -3.85
CA ASP A 180 -5.08 21.33 -4.28
C ASP A 180 -4.20 22.52 -3.85
N ALA A 181 -4.80 23.72 -3.72
CA ALA A 181 -4.10 24.94 -3.34
C ALA A 181 -4.69 25.59 -2.09
N ILE A 182 -3.81 26.09 -1.22
CA ILE A 182 -4.19 26.89 -0.04
C ILE A 182 -4.77 28.21 -0.50
N PRO A 183 -5.98 28.62 -0.02
CA PRO A 183 -6.52 29.94 -0.32
C PRO A 183 -5.57 31.05 0.10
N ALA A 184 -5.49 32.12 -0.68
CA ALA A 184 -4.59 33.24 -0.36
C ALA A 184 -4.89 33.89 1.02
N ALA A 185 -6.16 33.84 1.48
CA ALA A 185 -6.54 34.33 2.79
C ALA A 185 -5.93 33.52 3.94
N ASP A 186 -5.68 32.23 3.72
CA ASP A 186 -5.19 31.30 4.74
C ASP A 186 -3.69 31.03 4.64
N ALA A 187 -3.04 31.53 3.58
CA ALA A 187 -1.63 31.27 3.26
C ALA A 187 -0.69 31.57 4.43
N GLN A 188 -0.90 32.70 5.12
CA GLN A 188 -0.08 33.09 6.28
C GLN A 188 -0.24 32.11 7.46
N LEU A 189 -1.44 31.61 7.69
CA LEU A 189 -1.73 30.66 8.76
C LEU A 189 -1.05 29.32 8.50
N TYR A 190 -1.15 28.82 7.27
CA TYR A 190 -0.46 27.59 6.87
C TYR A 190 1.08 27.74 6.86
N ALA A 191 1.61 28.90 6.49
CA ALA A 191 3.04 29.18 6.60
C ALA A 191 3.50 29.10 8.07
N SER A 192 2.73 29.67 9.00
CA SER A 192 3.02 29.58 10.45
C SER A 192 2.92 28.13 10.95
N ALA A 193 1.99 27.32 10.38
CA ALA A 193 1.89 25.91 10.71
C ALA A 193 3.11 25.11 10.23
N VAL A 194 3.60 25.36 9.02
CA VAL A 194 4.84 24.75 8.50
C VAL A 194 6.04 25.12 9.38
N GLU A 195 6.18 26.37 9.77
CA GLU A 195 7.26 26.83 10.64
C GLU A 195 7.23 26.14 12.02
N SER A 196 6.06 26.12 12.67
CA SER A 196 5.89 25.51 13.99
C SER A 196 6.10 23.98 13.98
N LEU A 197 5.59 23.31 12.95
CA LEU A 197 5.80 21.87 12.78
C LEU A 197 7.28 21.57 12.45
N SER A 198 7.94 22.42 11.67
CA SER A 198 9.38 22.29 11.41
C SER A 198 10.21 22.35 12.70
N ALA A 199 9.88 23.27 13.61
CA ALA A 199 10.49 23.30 14.92
C ALA A 199 10.19 22.03 15.72
N SER A 200 8.97 21.50 15.63
CA SER A 200 8.54 20.30 16.34
C SER A 200 9.17 19.00 15.81
N THR A 201 9.77 19.00 14.61
CA THR A 201 10.58 17.86 14.15
C THR A 201 11.88 17.68 14.95
N MET A 202 12.26 18.65 15.78
CA MET A 202 13.40 18.57 16.70
C MET A 202 12.99 18.28 18.16
N HIS A 203 11.72 17.95 18.41
CA HIS A 203 11.22 17.68 19.75
C HIS A 203 11.91 16.47 20.39
N SER A 204 12.07 16.46 21.72
CA SER A 204 12.72 15.36 22.45
C SER A 204 11.98 14.02 22.31
N ASP A 205 10.64 14.04 22.25
CA ASP A 205 9.81 12.85 22.11
C ASP A 205 9.62 12.48 20.62
N PRO A 206 9.97 11.23 20.21
CA PRO A 206 9.88 10.81 18.81
C PRO A 206 8.46 10.75 18.26
N ARG A 207 7.44 10.60 19.12
CA ARG A 207 6.03 10.64 18.69
C ARG A 207 5.66 11.99 18.11
N VAL A 208 6.13 13.08 18.76
CA VAL A 208 5.92 14.45 18.29
C VAL A 208 6.67 14.67 16.97
N ARG A 209 7.95 14.28 16.90
CA ARG A 209 8.74 14.40 15.67
C ARG A 209 8.06 13.67 14.50
N ARG A 210 7.66 12.41 14.69
CA ARG A 210 6.96 11.61 13.68
C ARG A 210 5.63 12.24 13.23
N ALA A 211 4.82 12.72 14.18
CA ALA A 211 3.57 13.39 13.86
C ALA A 211 3.81 14.66 13.03
N SER A 212 4.82 15.46 13.39
CA SER A 212 5.19 16.66 12.67
C SER A 212 5.65 16.37 11.24
N VAL A 213 6.49 15.34 11.02
CA VAL A 213 6.91 14.89 9.68
C VAL A 213 5.70 14.50 8.82
N ARG A 214 4.77 13.69 9.38
CA ARG A 214 3.55 13.29 8.66
C ARG A 214 2.66 14.47 8.30
N THR A 215 2.52 15.42 9.23
CA THR A 215 1.68 16.59 9.03
C THR A 215 2.30 17.55 8.01
N LEU A 216 3.63 17.74 8.01
CA LEU A 216 4.33 18.51 6.98
C LEU A 216 4.08 17.95 5.58
N ARG A 217 4.05 16.62 5.41
CA ARG A 217 3.66 16.00 4.14
C ARG A 217 2.24 16.36 3.72
N VAL A 218 1.29 16.38 4.66
CA VAL A 218 -0.11 16.74 4.39
C VAL A 218 -0.26 18.22 4.05
N LEU A 219 0.44 19.10 4.76
CA LEU A 219 0.46 20.54 4.47
C LEU A 219 1.05 20.86 3.11
N ASN A 220 1.92 19.97 2.61
CA ASN A 220 2.53 20.04 1.29
C ASN A 220 3.11 21.44 0.96
N PRO A 221 4.08 21.95 1.74
CA PRO A 221 4.79 23.19 1.41
C PRO A 221 5.55 23.04 0.10
N ALA A 222 6.22 24.12 -0.36
CA ALA A 222 7.03 24.04 -1.57
C ALA A 222 7.99 22.84 -1.53
N PRO A 223 8.12 22.03 -2.62
CA PRO A 223 8.89 20.79 -2.63
C PRO A 223 10.31 20.92 -2.09
N GLN A 224 11.03 21.99 -2.46
CA GLN A 224 12.39 22.25 -1.99
C GLN A 224 12.44 22.55 -0.49
N GLN A 225 11.43 23.25 0.05
CA GLN A 225 11.33 23.52 1.47
C GLN A 225 11.06 22.21 2.25
N LEU A 226 10.14 21.38 1.75
CA LEU A 226 9.84 20.09 2.37
C LEU A 226 11.05 19.16 2.33
N ALA A 227 11.75 19.08 1.21
CA ALA A 227 12.96 18.28 1.07
C ALA A 227 14.06 18.73 2.04
N ALA A 228 14.31 20.03 2.16
CA ALA A 228 15.29 20.59 3.10
C ALA A 228 14.96 20.25 4.57
N LEU A 229 13.68 20.29 4.95
CA LEU A 229 13.24 19.95 6.30
C LEU A 229 13.38 18.46 6.60
N LEU A 230 12.96 17.61 5.67
CA LEU A 230 12.89 16.17 5.90
C LEU A 230 14.24 15.46 5.73
N SER A 231 15.16 15.96 4.92
CA SER A 231 16.50 15.38 4.79
C SER A 231 17.27 15.35 6.11
N ASN A 232 17.04 16.30 7.01
CA ASN A 232 17.63 16.30 8.35
C ASN A 232 17.07 15.14 9.23
N GLN A 233 15.84 14.73 8.99
CA GLN A 233 15.18 13.65 9.75
C GLN A 233 15.72 12.25 9.39
N LEU A 234 16.46 12.10 8.30
CA LEU A 234 17.15 10.86 7.95
C LEU A 234 18.27 10.50 8.94
N SER A 235 18.69 11.44 9.81
CA SER A 235 19.64 11.20 10.89
C SER A 235 18.99 10.98 12.26
N ASP A 236 17.66 10.87 12.32
CA ASP A 236 16.93 10.65 13.56
C ASP A 236 17.29 9.28 14.19
N ALA A 237 17.39 9.27 15.51
CA ALA A 237 17.69 8.03 16.25
C ALA A 237 16.51 7.03 16.25
N ASP A 238 15.29 7.50 15.98
CA ASP A 238 14.08 6.67 15.95
C ASP A 238 13.65 6.35 14.52
N PRO A 239 13.73 5.07 14.09
CA PRO A 239 13.32 4.67 12.74
C PRO A 239 11.87 5.04 12.39
N SER A 240 10.99 5.17 13.37
CA SER A 240 9.59 5.57 13.15
C SER A 240 9.45 7.02 12.68
N VAL A 241 10.49 7.84 12.85
CA VAL A 241 10.61 9.22 12.32
C VAL A 241 11.26 9.18 10.93
N VAL A 242 12.31 8.36 10.77
CA VAL A 242 13.06 8.25 9.51
C VAL A 242 12.20 7.76 8.35
N MET A 243 11.43 6.69 8.57
CA MET A 243 10.65 6.05 7.48
C MET A 243 9.65 7.00 6.79
N PRO A 244 8.80 7.76 7.51
CA PRO A 244 7.93 8.75 6.87
C PRO A 244 8.69 9.86 6.13
N ALA A 245 9.85 10.28 6.65
CA ALA A 245 10.68 11.28 5.98
C ALA A 245 11.27 10.73 4.67
N LEU A 246 11.79 9.48 4.68
CA LEU A 246 12.34 8.80 3.52
C LEU A 246 11.31 8.69 2.40
N HIS A 247 10.15 8.12 2.67
CA HIS A 247 9.10 7.96 1.66
C HIS A 247 8.60 9.30 1.11
N THR A 248 8.54 10.34 1.97
CA THR A 248 8.16 11.67 1.48
C THR A 248 9.23 12.27 0.57
N LEU A 249 10.52 12.07 0.91
CA LEU A 249 11.62 12.53 0.06
C LEU A 249 11.64 11.79 -1.28
N ALA A 250 11.38 10.48 -1.28
CA ALA A 250 11.28 9.71 -2.51
C ALA A 250 10.08 10.16 -3.38
N ASP A 251 8.93 10.47 -2.76
CA ASP A 251 7.76 11.01 -3.47
C ASP A 251 8.01 12.41 -4.10
N LEU A 252 9.00 13.15 -3.61
CA LEU A 252 9.42 14.45 -4.17
C LEU A 252 10.33 14.33 -5.40
N ASP A 253 10.75 13.13 -5.76
CA ASP A 253 11.55 12.84 -6.96
C ASP A 253 12.81 13.76 -7.07
N ALA A 254 13.01 14.38 -8.22
CA ALA A 254 14.18 15.22 -8.53
C ALA A 254 14.41 16.38 -7.55
N GLU A 255 13.36 16.94 -6.95
CA GLU A 255 13.45 18.06 -6.02
C GLU A 255 14.18 17.69 -4.72
N ALA A 256 14.12 16.41 -4.30
CA ALA A 256 14.81 15.94 -3.10
C ALA A 256 16.31 15.64 -3.34
N VAL A 257 16.73 15.37 -4.58
CA VAL A 257 18.08 14.88 -4.90
C VAL A 257 19.20 15.76 -4.37
N PRO A 258 19.19 17.11 -4.49
CA PRO A 258 20.26 17.95 -3.95
C PRO A 258 20.43 17.81 -2.42
N PHE A 259 19.34 17.66 -1.69
CA PHE A 259 19.34 17.51 -0.23
C PHE A 259 19.78 16.11 0.20
N LEU A 260 19.44 15.09 -0.59
CA LEU A 260 19.90 13.73 -0.38
C LEU A 260 21.41 13.58 -0.64
N ILE A 261 21.94 14.25 -1.67
CA ILE A 261 23.40 14.32 -1.92
C ILE A 261 24.13 14.93 -0.71
N GLU A 262 23.57 15.95 -0.09
CA GLU A 262 24.16 16.52 1.13
C GLU A 262 24.04 15.53 2.32
N ALA A 263 22.90 14.82 2.44
CA ALA A 263 22.68 13.82 3.47
C ALA A 263 23.63 12.61 3.36
N LEU A 264 24.14 12.28 2.15
CA LEU A 264 25.18 11.24 1.96
C LEU A 264 26.48 11.54 2.71
N LYS A 265 26.82 12.80 2.97
CA LYS A 265 28.03 13.21 3.67
C LYS A 265 27.99 12.87 5.17
N ASN A 266 26.79 12.77 5.75
CA ASN A 266 26.62 12.47 7.16
C ASN A 266 26.48 10.94 7.37
N PRO A 267 27.36 10.28 8.12
CA PRO A 267 27.32 8.83 8.35
C PRO A 267 25.99 8.32 8.94
N LYS A 268 25.26 9.16 9.70
CA LYS A 268 23.98 8.75 10.31
C LYS A 268 22.82 8.73 9.34
N SER A 269 22.81 9.60 8.35
CA SER A 269 21.76 9.70 7.33
C SER A 269 22.12 8.99 6.02
N ARG A 270 23.39 8.66 5.80
CA ARG A 270 23.93 8.13 4.54
C ARG A 270 23.14 6.92 4.03
N TYR A 271 22.96 5.91 4.88
CA TYR A 271 22.21 4.71 4.52
C TYR A 271 20.79 5.04 4.01
N TRP A 272 20.07 5.87 4.73
CA TRP A 272 18.71 6.27 4.38
C TRP A 272 18.66 7.16 3.14
N ALA A 273 19.66 8.01 2.96
CA ALA A 273 19.79 8.84 1.75
C ALA A 273 20.03 7.97 0.50
N ILE A 274 20.88 6.93 0.60
CA ILE A 274 21.07 5.98 -0.50
C ILE A 274 19.76 5.26 -0.82
N LEU A 275 19.00 4.81 0.19
CA LEU A 275 17.71 4.16 -0.04
C LEU A 275 16.70 5.10 -0.72
N ALA A 276 16.60 6.36 -0.28
CA ALA A 276 15.73 7.34 -0.93
C ALA A 276 16.14 7.58 -2.39
N LEU A 277 17.43 7.72 -2.68
CA LEU A 277 17.95 7.86 -4.05
C LEU A 277 17.67 6.61 -4.91
N THR A 278 17.69 5.43 -4.30
CA THR A 278 17.33 4.17 -4.98
C THR A 278 15.84 4.15 -5.34
N GLU A 279 14.98 4.63 -4.45
CA GLU A 279 13.54 4.71 -4.69
C GLU A 279 13.18 5.75 -5.75
N ILE A 280 13.90 6.88 -5.79
CA ILE A 280 13.77 7.91 -6.84
C ILE A 280 14.19 7.36 -8.22
N GLY A 281 15.23 6.53 -8.28
CA GLY A 281 15.68 5.89 -9.51
C GLY A 281 16.30 6.86 -10.52
N PRO A 282 15.87 6.87 -11.81
CA PRO A 282 16.55 7.62 -12.89
C PRO A 282 16.65 9.13 -12.68
N GLU A 283 15.76 9.74 -11.93
CA GLU A 283 15.78 11.17 -11.59
C GLU A 283 16.88 11.53 -10.59
N ALA A 284 17.42 10.50 -9.87
CA ALA A 284 18.57 10.64 -8.99
C ALA A 284 19.92 10.72 -9.73
N ALA A 285 19.94 10.83 -11.06
CA ALA A 285 21.16 10.95 -11.87
C ALA A 285 22.20 11.98 -11.36
N PRO A 286 21.84 13.15 -10.78
CA PRO A 286 22.82 14.07 -10.20
C PRO A 286 23.62 13.47 -9.02
N ALA A 287 23.14 12.37 -8.41
CA ALA A 287 23.84 11.68 -7.31
C ALA A 287 24.82 10.59 -7.77
N VAL A 288 24.99 10.38 -9.09
CA VAL A 288 25.86 9.31 -9.64
C VAL A 288 27.29 9.42 -9.14
N GLU A 289 27.90 10.63 -9.18
CA GLU A 289 29.29 10.82 -8.74
C GLU A 289 29.49 10.52 -7.24
N PRO A 290 28.72 11.09 -6.30
CA PRO A 290 28.85 10.76 -4.89
C PRO A 290 28.50 9.29 -4.57
N LEU A 291 27.56 8.68 -5.28
CA LEU A 291 27.27 7.24 -5.14
C LEU A 291 28.42 6.38 -5.67
N ALA A 292 29.05 6.76 -6.79
CA ALA A 292 30.22 6.06 -7.33
C ALA A 292 31.42 6.11 -6.35
N GLN A 293 31.64 7.26 -5.68
CA GLN A 293 32.66 7.36 -4.65
C GLN A 293 32.37 6.40 -3.48
N LEU A 294 31.14 6.36 -2.98
CA LEU A 294 30.75 5.42 -1.92
C LEU A 294 30.87 3.96 -2.36
N ALA A 295 30.53 3.62 -3.60
CA ALA A 295 30.70 2.30 -4.18
C ALA A 295 32.18 1.85 -4.22
N GLY A 296 33.12 2.79 -4.38
CA GLY A 296 34.55 2.52 -4.41
C GLY A 296 35.23 2.46 -3.05
N GLU A 297 34.84 3.30 -2.11
CA GLU A 297 35.60 3.60 -0.88
C GLU A 297 34.82 3.34 0.42
N GLY A 298 33.50 3.05 0.37
CA GLY A 298 32.66 2.82 1.54
C GLY A 298 32.94 1.46 2.23
N GLU A 299 32.34 1.28 3.41
CA GLU A 299 32.22 -0.04 4.05
C GLU A 299 31.41 -0.99 3.15
N ILE A 300 31.56 -2.31 3.33
CA ILE A 300 30.94 -3.32 2.44
C ILE A 300 29.45 -3.06 2.22
N GLU A 301 28.71 -2.79 3.29
CA GLU A 301 27.27 -2.51 3.24
C GLU A 301 26.96 -1.22 2.46
N GLU A 302 27.71 -0.14 2.73
CA GLU A 302 27.55 1.15 2.02
C GLU A 302 27.88 1.01 0.53
N ARG A 303 28.94 0.26 0.20
CA ARG A 303 29.33 -0.03 -1.20
C ARG A 303 28.22 -0.75 -1.93
N MET A 304 27.67 -1.81 -1.30
CA MET A 304 26.57 -2.60 -1.89
C MET A 304 25.35 -1.73 -2.15
N GLN A 305 24.91 -0.95 -1.16
CA GLN A 305 23.74 -0.07 -1.31
C GLN A 305 23.97 1.01 -2.37
N ALA A 306 25.18 1.60 -2.43
CA ALA A 306 25.52 2.58 -3.46
C ALA A 306 25.51 1.97 -4.88
N ILE A 307 26.02 0.75 -5.05
CA ILE A 307 25.97 0.01 -6.32
C ILE A 307 24.50 -0.25 -6.73
N LEU A 308 23.65 -0.64 -5.79
CA LEU A 308 22.22 -0.87 -6.06
C LEU A 308 21.49 0.43 -6.42
N ALA A 309 21.84 1.55 -5.79
CA ALA A 309 21.32 2.86 -6.17
C ALA A 309 21.74 3.26 -7.59
N LEU A 310 23.00 3.01 -7.97
CA LEU A 310 23.46 3.22 -9.34
C LEU A 310 22.73 2.32 -10.34
N ALA A 311 22.43 1.07 -9.96
CA ALA A 311 21.61 0.18 -10.77
C ALA A 311 20.17 0.72 -10.96
N ALA A 312 19.57 1.27 -9.92
CA ALA A 312 18.24 1.88 -9.98
C ALA A 312 18.20 3.16 -10.85
N ILE A 313 19.27 3.93 -10.84
CA ILE A 313 19.43 5.09 -11.74
C ILE A 313 19.51 4.62 -13.21
N GLY A 314 20.03 3.42 -13.45
CA GLY A 314 20.08 2.82 -14.78
C GLY A 314 21.08 3.49 -15.73
N GLU A 315 20.71 3.65 -17.00
CA GLU A 315 21.59 4.14 -18.07
C GLU A 315 22.26 5.50 -17.76
N LYS A 316 21.59 6.36 -16.98
CA LYS A 316 22.15 7.64 -16.54
C LYS A 316 23.34 7.48 -15.59
N ALA A 317 23.55 6.28 -15.01
CA ALA A 317 24.70 5.96 -14.17
C ALA A 317 25.93 5.46 -14.96
N ALA A 318 25.94 5.54 -16.30
CA ALA A 318 27.07 5.16 -17.14
C ALA A 318 28.43 5.76 -16.69
N PRO A 319 28.53 6.99 -16.16
CA PRO A 319 29.78 7.54 -15.62
C PRO A 319 30.40 6.69 -14.48
N ALA A 320 29.60 5.90 -13.76
CA ALA A 320 30.04 5.04 -12.67
C ALA A 320 30.53 3.65 -13.13
N THR A 321 30.41 3.31 -14.42
CA THR A 321 30.72 1.97 -14.98
C THR A 321 32.09 1.43 -14.51
N ALA A 322 33.14 2.26 -14.56
CA ALA A 322 34.49 1.83 -14.22
C ALA A 322 34.62 1.43 -12.72
N VAL A 323 33.96 2.16 -11.82
CA VAL A 323 33.97 1.87 -10.39
C VAL A 323 33.18 0.60 -10.09
N ILE A 324 31.99 0.45 -10.71
CA ILE A 324 31.17 -0.75 -10.57
C ILE A 324 31.92 -1.97 -11.13
N ALA A 325 32.54 -1.85 -12.30
CA ALA A 325 33.31 -2.92 -12.94
C ALA A 325 34.47 -3.43 -12.07
N LYS A 326 35.19 -2.51 -11.40
CA LYS A 326 36.26 -2.87 -10.47
C LYS A 326 35.75 -3.71 -9.27
N THR A 327 34.49 -3.56 -8.90
CA THR A 327 33.92 -4.32 -7.78
C THR A 327 33.68 -5.80 -8.13
N LEU A 328 33.69 -6.20 -9.41
CA LEU A 328 33.66 -7.62 -9.82
C LEU A 328 34.90 -8.39 -9.35
N ASP A 329 36.01 -7.72 -9.07
CA ASP A 329 37.22 -8.36 -8.53
C ASP A 329 37.22 -8.40 -6.96
N SER A 330 36.10 -8.11 -6.30
CA SER A 330 35.97 -8.17 -4.83
C SER A 330 36.03 -9.61 -4.32
N ASP A 331 36.59 -9.79 -3.12
CA ASP A 331 36.54 -11.07 -2.39
C ASP A 331 35.12 -11.36 -1.82
N ASP A 332 34.26 -10.36 -1.74
CA ASP A 332 32.87 -10.48 -1.28
C ASP A 332 31.93 -10.80 -2.44
N ASN A 333 31.32 -11.98 -2.39
CA ASN A 333 30.42 -12.43 -3.45
C ASN A 333 29.18 -11.55 -3.60
N SER A 334 28.64 -10.99 -2.52
CA SER A 334 27.45 -10.12 -2.58
C SER A 334 27.75 -8.84 -3.36
N LEU A 335 28.95 -8.27 -3.16
CA LEU A 335 29.41 -7.13 -3.95
C LEU A 335 29.62 -7.48 -5.42
N ARG A 336 30.15 -8.68 -5.72
CA ARG A 336 30.33 -9.16 -7.11
C ARG A 336 28.98 -9.30 -7.83
N PHE A 337 27.98 -9.88 -7.14
CA PHE A 337 26.63 -10.03 -7.68
C PHE A 337 25.96 -8.67 -7.91
N ALA A 338 26.04 -7.77 -6.92
CA ALA A 338 25.52 -6.44 -7.03
C ALA A 338 26.16 -5.65 -8.20
N ALA A 339 27.49 -5.80 -8.37
CA ALA A 339 28.21 -5.15 -9.46
C ALA A 339 27.78 -5.70 -10.84
N ALA A 340 27.69 -7.01 -11.01
CA ALA A 340 27.23 -7.63 -12.26
C ALA A 340 25.80 -7.17 -12.60
N PHE A 341 24.89 -7.18 -11.62
CA PHE A 341 23.53 -6.68 -11.76
C PHE A 341 23.50 -5.20 -12.16
N ALA A 342 24.29 -4.36 -11.48
CA ALA A 342 24.33 -2.93 -11.76
C ALA A 342 24.86 -2.64 -13.18
N LEU A 343 25.89 -3.35 -13.64
CA LEU A 343 26.41 -3.21 -15.00
C LEU A 343 25.36 -3.54 -16.06
N GLY A 344 24.57 -4.60 -15.84
CA GLY A 344 23.44 -4.94 -16.71
C GLY A 344 22.30 -3.91 -16.68
N SER A 345 22.11 -3.23 -15.54
CA SER A 345 21.11 -2.15 -15.40
C SER A 345 21.56 -0.84 -16.03
N VAL A 346 22.85 -0.52 -15.89
CA VAL A 346 23.49 0.67 -16.48
C VAL A 346 23.63 0.56 -18.01
N ARG A 347 23.74 -0.65 -18.55
CA ARG A 347 23.84 -0.95 -19.99
C ARG A 347 24.99 -0.24 -20.71
N SER A 348 26.10 0.02 -20.04
CA SER A 348 27.26 0.66 -20.67
C SER A 348 28.12 -0.37 -21.39
N ALA A 349 28.41 -0.15 -22.66
CA ALA A 349 29.30 -1.00 -23.45
C ALA A 349 30.73 -1.07 -22.89
N ASP A 350 31.15 -0.08 -22.08
CA ASP A 350 32.45 -0.07 -21.42
C ASP A 350 32.62 -1.21 -20.41
N ALA A 351 31.52 -1.84 -19.98
CA ALA A 351 31.53 -3.00 -19.07
C ALA A 351 31.75 -4.34 -19.80
N ASP A 352 31.63 -4.41 -21.12
CA ASP A 352 31.56 -5.70 -21.84
C ASP A 352 32.81 -6.56 -21.61
N ALA A 353 34.01 -5.99 -21.73
CA ALA A 353 35.26 -6.74 -21.58
C ALA A 353 35.43 -7.34 -20.17
N VAL A 354 35.01 -6.65 -19.13
CA VAL A 354 35.10 -7.16 -17.73
C VAL A 354 34.02 -8.19 -17.46
N LEU A 355 32.82 -8.02 -18.01
CA LEU A 355 31.74 -9.00 -17.92
C LEU A 355 32.08 -10.29 -18.71
N GLU A 356 32.70 -10.16 -19.88
CA GLU A 356 33.15 -11.34 -20.65
C GLU A 356 34.17 -12.17 -19.85
N LYS A 357 35.13 -11.54 -19.19
CA LYS A 357 36.07 -12.21 -18.28
C LYS A 357 35.32 -12.89 -17.14
N ALA A 358 34.36 -12.21 -16.51
CA ALA A 358 33.59 -12.73 -15.39
C ALA A 358 32.57 -13.82 -15.78
N ALA A 359 32.20 -13.96 -17.06
CA ALA A 359 31.30 -15.02 -17.54
C ALA A 359 31.89 -16.43 -17.37
N GLY A 360 33.22 -16.55 -17.20
CA GLY A 360 33.94 -17.80 -16.91
C GLY A 360 34.18 -18.05 -15.42
N ASP A 361 33.53 -17.31 -14.53
CA ASP A 361 33.68 -17.48 -13.09
C ASP A 361 33.25 -18.87 -12.60
N SER A 362 33.88 -19.35 -11.55
CA SER A 362 33.56 -20.64 -10.93
C SER A 362 32.23 -20.64 -10.15
N ASP A 363 31.72 -19.46 -9.78
CA ASP A 363 30.41 -19.33 -9.15
C ASP A 363 29.32 -19.34 -10.23
N PRO A 364 28.47 -20.39 -10.30
CA PRO A 364 27.44 -20.49 -11.32
C PRO A 364 26.44 -19.34 -11.29
N PHE A 365 26.10 -18.86 -10.10
CA PHE A 365 25.13 -17.77 -9.97
C PHE A 365 25.69 -16.44 -10.48
N LEU A 366 26.98 -16.14 -10.19
CA LEU A 366 27.63 -14.97 -10.78
C LEU A 366 27.65 -15.07 -12.30
N ALA A 367 27.98 -16.24 -12.86
CA ALA A 367 28.00 -16.46 -14.30
C ALA A 367 26.62 -16.25 -14.94
N GLU A 368 25.53 -16.60 -14.25
CA GLU A 368 24.15 -16.32 -14.68
C GLU A 368 23.86 -14.83 -14.72
N VAL A 369 24.14 -14.09 -13.62
CA VAL A 369 23.93 -12.64 -13.53
C VAL A 369 24.76 -11.90 -14.59
N VAL A 370 26.00 -12.30 -14.79
CA VAL A 370 26.89 -11.73 -15.83
C VAL A 370 26.33 -11.98 -17.23
N SER A 371 25.82 -13.18 -17.50
CA SER A 371 25.23 -13.50 -18.80
C SER A 371 23.98 -12.65 -19.08
N TRP A 372 23.12 -12.48 -18.08
CA TRP A 372 22.00 -11.54 -18.15
C TRP A 372 22.47 -10.11 -18.41
N ALA A 373 23.47 -9.64 -17.67
CA ALA A 373 24.01 -8.29 -17.83
C ALA A 373 24.52 -8.04 -19.27
N ARG A 374 25.25 -9.00 -19.83
CA ARG A 374 25.74 -8.92 -21.22
C ARG A 374 24.58 -8.89 -22.24
N ALA A 375 23.56 -9.72 -22.06
CA ALA A 375 22.37 -9.71 -22.91
C ALA A 375 21.60 -8.38 -22.83
N ARG A 376 21.62 -7.71 -21.69
CA ARG A 376 21.04 -6.37 -21.49
C ARG A 376 21.84 -5.27 -22.22
N ILE A 377 23.15 -5.42 -22.29
CA ILE A 377 24.04 -4.50 -23.02
C ILE A 377 23.93 -4.73 -24.54
N HIS A 378 23.82 -5.98 -24.98
CA HIS A 378 23.77 -6.40 -26.37
C HIS A 378 22.45 -7.11 -26.74
N PRO A 379 21.30 -6.43 -26.63
CA PRO A 379 19.99 -7.08 -26.84
C PRO A 379 19.76 -7.55 -28.28
N ASP A 380 20.50 -7.00 -29.24
CA ASP A 380 20.42 -7.35 -30.67
C ASP A 380 21.44 -8.45 -31.08
N ASP A 381 22.38 -8.81 -30.19
CA ASP A 381 23.32 -9.90 -30.41
C ASP A 381 22.68 -11.23 -29.99
N LYS A 382 22.17 -11.95 -31.01
CA LYS A 382 21.48 -13.23 -30.79
C LYS A 382 22.35 -14.25 -30.05
N ALA A 383 23.66 -14.31 -30.30
CA ALA A 383 24.52 -15.29 -29.65
C ALA A 383 24.69 -15.02 -28.16
N VAL A 384 24.79 -13.75 -27.78
CA VAL A 384 24.86 -13.30 -26.38
C VAL A 384 23.53 -13.56 -25.68
N VAL A 385 22.41 -13.25 -26.34
CA VAL A 385 21.06 -13.49 -25.78
C VAL A 385 20.78 -14.98 -25.60
N ASP A 386 21.08 -15.81 -26.62
CA ASP A 386 20.87 -17.27 -26.56
C ASP A 386 21.70 -17.93 -25.45
N GLU A 387 22.96 -17.51 -25.24
CA GLU A 387 23.80 -18.01 -24.15
C GLU A 387 23.25 -17.59 -22.78
N ALA A 388 22.76 -16.36 -22.63
CA ALA A 388 22.14 -15.88 -21.40
C ALA A 388 20.87 -16.70 -21.09
N VAL A 389 19.99 -16.88 -22.06
CA VAL A 389 18.78 -17.70 -21.90
C VAL A 389 19.13 -19.12 -21.48
N LYS A 390 20.14 -19.74 -22.12
CA LYS A 390 20.58 -21.09 -21.80
C LYS A 390 21.06 -21.21 -20.35
N ARG A 391 21.86 -20.24 -19.85
CA ARG A 391 22.36 -20.25 -18.48
C ARG A 391 21.27 -20.01 -17.46
N LEU A 392 20.42 -19.01 -17.70
CA LEU A 392 19.31 -18.68 -16.81
C LEU A 392 18.27 -19.82 -16.72
N ARG A 393 18.07 -20.59 -17.80
CA ARG A 393 17.23 -21.80 -17.74
C ARG A 393 17.81 -22.87 -16.80
N VAL A 394 19.14 -22.98 -16.68
CA VAL A 394 19.74 -23.84 -15.66
C VAL A 394 19.41 -23.33 -14.24
N GLY A 395 19.45 -22.01 -14.03
CA GLY A 395 19.07 -21.38 -12.79
C GLY A 395 17.62 -21.64 -12.37
N LEU A 396 16.67 -21.76 -13.33
CA LEU A 396 15.27 -22.12 -13.04
C LEU A 396 15.13 -23.50 -12.35
N HIS A 397 16.14 -24.39 -12.52
CA HIS A 397 16.15 -25.73 -11.95
C HIS A 397 17.15 -25.88 -10.79
N SER A 398 17.71 -24.78 -10.28
CA SER A 398 18.64 -24.80 -9.15
C SER A 398 17.99 -25.37 -7.88
N GLU A 399 18.77 -26.05 -7.05
CA GLU A 399 18.34 -26.47 -5.72
C GLU A 399 18.04 -25.27 -4.79
N ARG A 400 18.66 -24.12 -5.05
CA ARG A 400 18.47 -22.88 -4.28
C ARG A 400 17.31 -22.06 -4.81
N SER A 401 16.31 -21.83 -3.98
CA SER A 401 15.08 -21.10 -4.37
C SER A 401 15.33 -19.65 -4.81
N ASN A 402 16.29 -18.98 -4.17
CA ASN A 402 16.67 -17.62 -4.55
C ASN A 402 17.24 -17.54 -5.98
N GLU A 403 17.95 -18.57 -6.44
CA GLU A 403 18.43 -18.65 -7.83
C GLU A 403 17.29 -18.88 -8.80
N ARG A 404 16.35 -19.80 -8.48
CA ARG A 404 15.17 -20.01 -9.32
C ARG A 404 14.35 -18.73 -9.46
N THR A 405 14.18 -18.00 -8.36
CA THR A 405 13.49 -16.71 -8.33
C THR A 405 14.20 -15.67 -9.20
N ALA A 406 15.53 -15.57 -9.08
CA ALA A 406 16.35 -14.65 -9.86
C ALA A 406 16.32 -14.98 -11.36
N ALA A 407 16.48 -16.25 -11.69
CA ALA A 407 16.44 -16.72 -13.08
C ALA A 407 15.08 -16.45 -13.75
N ALA A 408 13.96 -16.72 -13.05
CA ALA A 408 12.62 -16.42 -13.54
C ALA A 408 12.43 -14.92 -13.81
N SER A 409 12.88 -14.07 -12.89
CA SER A 409 12.80 -12.62 -13.04
C SER A 409 13.66 -12.11 -14.20
N ALA A 410 14.89 -12.63 -14.34
CA ALA A 410 15.81 -12.26 -15.40
C ALA A 410 15.29 -12.65 -16.80
N LEU A 411 14.81 -13.87 -16.95
CA LEU A 411 14.21 -14.36 -18.20
C LEU A 411 12.92 -13.60 -18.54
N SER A 412 12.12 -13.29 -17.53
CA SER A 412 10.92 -12.46 -17.69
C SER A 412 11.25 -11.05 -18.15
N ASP A 413 12.33 -10.43 -17.65
CA ASP A 413 12.78 -9.11 -18.07
C ASP A 413 13.25 -9.09 -19.53
N MET A 414 13.88 -10.18 -19.97
CA MET A 414 14.33 -10.37 -21.35
C MET A 414 13.20 -10.77 -22.33
N ALA A 415 12.03 -11.15 -21.85
CA ALA A 415 10.99 -11.78 -22.65
C ALA A 415 10.60 -11.01 -23.93
N ALA A 416 10.64 -9.68 -23.89
CA ALA A 416 10.30 -8.84 -25.06
C ALA A 416 11.29 -8.97 -26.23
N THR A 417 12.54 -9.35 -25.97
CA THR A 417 13.61 -9.49 -26.98
C THR A 417 13.75 -10.93 -27.49
N LEU A 418 13.07 -11.90 -26.85
CA LEU A 418 13.19 -13.32 -27.18
C LEU A 418 12.27 -13.71 -28.32
N ASP A 419 12.72 -14.70 -29.11
CA ASP A 419 11.91 -15.35 -30.15
C ASP A 419 10.64 -15.99 -29.56
N GLU A 420 9.56 -16.03 -30.30
CA GLU A 420 8.27 -16.58 -29.85
C GLU A 420 8.38 -18.06 -29.41
N SER A 421 9.21 -18.86 -30.10
CA SER A 421 9.47 -20.25 -29.71
C SER A 421 10.08 -20.36 -28.32
N VAL A 422 11.05 -19.52 -28.01
CA VAL A 422 11.71 -19.47 -26.69
C VAL A 422 10.72 -19.02 -25.62
N ARG A 423 9.90 -18.00 -25.90
CA ARG A 423 8.85 -17.55 -24.95
C ARG A 423 7.84 -18.66 -24.64
N LYS A 424 7.46 -19.50 -25.64
CA LYS A 424 6.57 -20.64 -25.42
C LYS A 424 7.19 -21.72 -24.52
N GLU A 425 8.48 -22.00 -24.72
CA GLU A 425 9.20 -22.93 -23.84
C GLU A 425 9.27 -22.39 -22.42
N LEU A 426 9.69 -21.13 -22.24
CA LEU A 426 9.76 -20.47 -20.94
C LEU A 426 8.40 -20.39 -20.25
N ALA A 427 7.31 -20.22 -20.97
CA ALA A 427 5.97 -20.21 -20.40
C ALA A 427 5.63 -21.54 -19.70
N ASN A 428 6.09 -22.68 -20.22
CA ASN A 428 5.95 -23.98 -19.55
C ASN A 428 6.81 -24.05 -18.29
N GLU A 429 8.07 -23.62 -18.37
CA GLU A 429 9.01 -23.63 -17.22
C GLU A 429 8.55 -22.70 -16.09
N PHE A 430 8.03 -21.50 -16.42
CA PHE A 430 7.45 -20.60 -15.43
C PHE A 430 6.17 -21.17 -14.82
N ALA A 431 5.37 -21.89 -15.60
CA ALA A 431 4.18 -22.54 -15.07
C ALA A 431 4.51 -23.74 -14.15
N ASP A 432 5.68 -24.38 -14.33
CA ASP A 432 6.18 -25.41 -13.40
C ASP A 432 6.58 -24.78 -12.04
N LEU A 433 7.10 -23.55 -12.04
CA LEU A 433 7.41 -22.82 -10.80
C LEU A 433 6.18 -22.52 -9.93
N LEU A 434 4.96 -22.54 -10.48
CA LEU A 434 3.75 -22.35 -9.66
C LEU A 434 3.58 -23.42 -8.58
N SER A 435 4.22 -24.59 -8.75
CA SER A 435 4.27 -25.67 -7.75
C SER A 435 5.56 -25.68 -6.93
N ASP A 436 6.38 -24.62 -7.00
CA ASP A 436 7.63 -24.57 -6.26
C ASP A 436 7.37 -24.59 -4.75
N PRO A 437 8.17 -25.37 -3.98
CA PRO A 437 8.08 -25.38 -2.52
C PRO A 437 8.33 -24.02 -1.88
N ASP A 438 9.09 -23.13 -2.54
CA ASP A 438 9.31 -21.76 -2.08
C ASP A 438 8.29 -20.83 -2.75
N PRO A 439 7.42 -20.17 -1.94
CA PRO A 439 6.41 -19.25 -2.48
C PRO A 439 6.99 -18.10 -3.31
N ALA A 440 8.23 -17.65 -3.03
CA ALA A 440 8.84 -16.56 -3.78
C ALA A 440 9.16 -16.98 -5.24
N ALA A 441 9.61 -18.21 -5.45
CA ALA A 441 9.82 -18.76 -6.79
C ALA A 441 8.49 -18.92 -7.54
N GLY A 442 7.44 -19.43 -6.87
CA GLY A 442 6.10 -19.52 -7.43
C GLY A 442 5.52 -18.16 -7.86
N LEU A 443 5.64 -17.15 -7.00
CA LEU A 443 5.22 -15.78 -7.31
C LEU A 443 5.99 -15.19 -8.49
N SER A 444 7.31 -15.45 -8.59
CA SER A 444 8.12 -15.00 -9.72
C SER A 444 7.73 -15.68 -11.03
N GLY A 445 7.42 -16.98 -11.00
CA GLY A 445 6.85 -17.71 -12.13
C GLY A 445 5.52 -17.12 -12.58
N GLY A 446 4.61 -16.85 -11.65
CA GLY A 446 3.32 -16.20 -11.91
C GLY A 446 3.48 -14.80 -12.55
N ALA A 447 4.35 -13.97 -12.00
CA ALA A 447 4.65 -12.65 -12.55
C ALA A 447 5.25 -12.74 -13.97
N ALA A 448 6.12 -13.73 -14.22
CA ALA A 448 6.69 -13.98 -15.52
C ALA A 448 5.60 -14.39 -16.55
N LEU A 449 4.66 -15.26 -16.16
CA LEU A 449 3.53 -15.66 -17.01
C LEU A 449 2.63 -14.48 -17.38
N ILE A 450 2.32 -13.60 -16.39
CA ILE A 450 1.55 -12.37 -16.65
C ILE A 450 2.28 -11.50 -17.68
N ARG A 451 3.60 -11.35 -17.56
CA ARG A 451 4.40 -10.55 -18.51
C ARG A 451 4.46 -11.17 -19.92
N LEU A 452 4.47 -12.51 -20.02
CA LEU A 452 4.39 -13.21 -21.31
C LEU A 452 3.03 -13.05 -22.00
N GLY A 453 2.00 -12.67 -21.29
CA GLY A 453 0.68 -12.39 -21.86
C GLY A 453 0.06 -13.61 -22.54
N ALA A 454 -0.34 -13.45 -23.82
CA ALA A 454 -1.01 -14.51 -24.57
C ALA A 454 -0.17 -15.79 -24.72
N THR A 455 1.15 -15.70 -24.68
CA THR A 455 2.05 -16.86 -24.80
C THR A 455 1.91 -17.82 -23.60
N ALA A 456 1.48 -17.31 -22.44
CA ALA A 456 1.28 -18.11 -21.24
C ALA A 456 -0.02 -18.93 -21.22
N LEU A 457 -0.96 -18.66 -22.13
CA LEU A 457 -2.32 -19.23 -22.03
C LEU A 457 -2.35 -20.75 -22.14
N GLU A 458 -1.63 -21.35 -23.07
CA GLU A 458 -1.61 -22.82 -23.24
C GLU A 458 -1.07 -23.54 -21.99
N PRO A 459 0.11 -23.16 -21.44
CA PRO A 459 0.59 -23.73 -20.17
C PRO A 459 -0.37 -23.53 -19.00
N LEU A 460 -1.01 -22.37 -18.89
CA LEU A 460 -1.98 -22.09 -17.81
C LEU A 460 -3.22 -22.96 -17.92
N ARG A 461 -3.80 -23.06 -19.12
CA ARG A 461 -4.97 -23.92 -19.39
C ARG A 461 -4.72 -25.38 -19.03
N ALA A 462 -3.53 -25.89 -19.41
CA ALA A 462 -3.15 -27.26 -19.09
C ALA A 462 -3.11 -27.54 -17.57
N ARG A 463 -2.79 -26.54 -16.76
CA ARG A 463 -2.66 -26.67 -15.28
C ARG A 463 -3.95 -26.42 -14.52
N LEU A 464 -5.02 -25.94 -15.14
CA LEU A 464 -6.34 -25.81 -14.50
C LEU A 464 -6.91 -27.16 -14.05
N SER A 465 -6.47 -28.27 -14.63
CA SER A 465 -6.86 -29.62 -14.21
C SER A 465 -6.21 -30.04 -12.87
N ASP A 466 -5.11 -29.41 -12.46
CA ASP A 466 -4.44 -29.67 -11.19
C ASP A 466 -5.15 -28.94 -10.04
N PRO A 467 -5.69 -29.66 -9.05
CA PRO A 467 -6.39 -29.02 -7.92
C PRO A 467 -5.53 -28.05 -7.11
N VAL A 468 -4.22 -28.27 -7.02
CA VAL A 468 -3.29 -27.41 -6.27
C VAL A 468 -3.00 -26.10 -7.02
N LEU A 469 -2.88 -26.17 -8.34
CA LEU A 469 -2.51 -25.03 -9.17
C LEU A 469 -3.71 -24.25 -9.69
N ARG A 470 -4.92 -24.80 -9.58
CA ARG A 470 -6.14 -24.18 -10.11
C ARG A 470 -6.36 -22.76 -9.64
N GLY A 471 -6.24 -22.51 -8.33
CA GLY A 471 -6.38 -21.17 -7.73
C GLY A 471 -5.34 -20.18 -8.29
N PRO A 472 -4.02 -20.42 -8.11
CA PRO A 472 -2.97 -19.58 -8.70
C PRO A 472 -3.13 -19.32 -10.19
N VAL A 473 -3.55 -20.33 -10.98
CA VAL A 473 -3.79 -20.15 -12.42
C VAL A 473 -4.98 -19.23 -12.68
N LEU A 474 -6.08 -19.36 -11.95
CA LEU A 474 -7.24 -18.47 -12.09
C LEU A 474 -6.88 -17.02 -11.72
N GLU A 475 -6.05 -16.79 -10.70
CA GLU A 475 -5.54 -15.45 -10.36
C GLU A 475 -4.71 -14.86 -11.50
N ILE A 476 -3.82 -15.65 -12.14
CA ILE A 476 -3.02 -15.20 -13.28
C ILE A 476 -3.92 -14.91 -14.49
N LEU A 477 -4.92 -15.75 -14.77
CA LEU A 477 -5.88 -15.51 -15.86
C LEU A 477 -6.70 -14.23 -15.61
N ALA A 478 -7.08 -13.97 -14.36
CA ALA A 478 -7.71 -12.71 -13.97
C ALA A 478 -6.78 -11.51 -14.20
N ALA A 479 -5.50 -11.63 -13.84
CA ALA A 479 -4.51 -10.57 -14.08
C ALA A 479 -4.26 -10.31 -15.58
N LEU A 480 -4.34 -11.36 -16.42
CA LEU A 480 -4.26 -11.24 -17.89
C LEU A 480 -5.51 -10.57 -18.50
N GLY A 481 -6.62 -10.56 -17.78
CA GLY A 481 -7.86 -9.90 -18.20
C GLY A 481 -8.36 -10.35 -19.57
N PRO A 482 -8.69 -9.42 -20.50
CA PRO A 482 -9.21 -9.75 -21.82
C PRO A 482 -8.28 -10.65 -22.67
N THR A 483 -6.97 -10.64 -22.38
CA THR A 483 -6.00 -11.54 -23.04
C THR A 483 -6.34 -13.01 -22.78
N ALA A 484 -6.94 -13.32 -21.62
CA ALA A 484 -7.33 -14.69 -21.25
C ALA A 484 -8.61 -15.20 -21.93
N LYS A 485 -9.20 -14.46 -22.88
CA LYS A 485 -10.37 -14.91 -23.67
C LYS A 485 -10.28 -16.37 -24.18
N PRO A 486 -9.13 -16.88 -24.70
CA PRO A 486 -9.04 -18.27 -25.15
C PRO A 486 -9.23 -19.32 -24.05
N ALA A 487 -9.11 -18.95 -22.78
CA ALA A 487 -9.28 -19.83 -21.62
C ALA A 487 -10.71 -19.82 -21.04
N VAL A 488 -11.65 -19.08 -21.61
CA VAL A 488 -13.01 -18.89 -21.08
C VAL A 488 -13.72 -20.22 -20.80
N ASP A 489 -13.67 -21.20 -21.71
CA ASP A 489 -14.35 -22.47 -21.53
C ASP A 489 -13.77 -23.28 -20.38
N ASP A 490 -12.45 -23.22 -20.18
CA ASP A 490 -11.77 -23.89 -19.07
C ASP A 490 -12.13 -23.21 -17.73
N VAL A 491 -12.20 -21.88 -17.69
CA VAL A 491 -12.61 -21.11 -16.51
C VAL A 491 -14.08 -21.36 -16.17
N ILE A 492 -14.97 -21.49 -17.16
CA ILE A 492 -16.38 -21.86 -16.96
C ILE A 492 -16.49 -23.21 -16.23
N THR A 493 -15.62 -24.16 -16.56
CA THR A 493 -15.59 -25.46 -15.87
C THR A 493 -15.26 -25.29 -14.37
N ALA A 494 -14.36 -24.36 -14.02
CA ALA A 494 -14.00 -24.07 -12.64
C ALA A 494 -15.13 -23.36 -11.86
N LEU A 495 -16.13 -22.76 -12.51
CA LEU A 495 -17.31 -22.21 -11.83
C LEU A 495 -18.19 -23.31 -11.16
N ASP A 496 -18.03 -24.57 -11.53
CA ASP A 496 -18.75 -25.72 -10.93
C ASP A 496 -17.84 -26.56 -10.01
N ASP A 497 -16.70 -26.00 -9.59
CA ASP A 497 -15.76 -26.67 -8.68
C ASP A 497 -16.41 -26.97 -7.32
N SER A 498 -15.96 -28.04 -6.67
CA SER A 498 -16.40 -28.38 -5.31
C SER A 498 -15.99 -27.33 -4.26
N ASP A 499 -14.81 -26.71 -4.45
CA ASP A 499 -14.28 -25.66 -3.56
C ASP A 499 -14.96 -24.32 -3.85
N PRO A 500 -15.64 -23.70 -2.87
CA PRO A 500 -16.26 -22.38 -3.05
C PRO A 500 -15.24 -21.27 -3.33
N ILE A 501 -14.00 -21.40 -2.88
CA ILE A 501 -12.93 -20.43 -3.17
C ILE A 501 -12.61 -20.46 -4.66
N ILE A 502 -12.39 -21.64 -5.23
CA ILE A 502 -12.12 -21.82 -6.66
C ILE A 502 -13.28 -21.29 -7.51
N ARG A 503 -14.53 -21.54 -7.12
CA ARG A 503 -15.69 -20.96 -7.83
C ARG A 503 -15.67 -19.43 -7.82
N GLY A 504 -15.28 -18.83 -6.67
CA GLY A 504 -15.15 -17.39 -6.52
C GLY A 504 -14.06 -16.81 -7.44
N GLU A 505 -12.88 -17.43 -7.44
CA GLU A 505 -11.74 -17.03 -8.28
C GLU A 505 -12.06 -17.19 -9.77
N ALA A 506 -12.75 -18.27 -10.16
CA ALA A 506 -13.21 -18.45 -11.53
C ALA A 506 -14.18 -17.32 -11.95
N ALA A 507 -15.11 -16.92 -11.08
CA ALA A 507 -15.99 -15.80 -11.36
C ALA A 507 -15.22 -14.46 -11.47
N VAL A 508 -14.17 -14.25 -10.67
CA VAL A 508 -13.28 -13.08 -10.78
C VAL A 508 -12.52 -13.10 -12.11
N ALA A 509 -12.00 -14.25 -12.54
CA ALA A 509 -11.33 -14.39 -13.84
C ALA A 509 -12.31 -14.09 -15.00
N ILE A 510 -13.54 -14.61 -14.95
CA ILE A 510 -14.60 -14.28 -15.92
C ILE A 510 -14.88 -12.77 -15.93
N ALA A 511 -14.98 -12.14 -14.75
CA ALA A 511 -15.20 -10.69 -14.63
C ALA A 511 -14.06 -9.87 -15.25
N ALA A 512 -12.81 -10.32 -15.08
CA ALA A 512 -11.64 -9.67 -15.64
C ALA A 512 -11.57 -9.80 -17.17
N ILE A 513 -11.95 -10.96 -17.71
CA ILE A 513 -12.06 -11.16 -19.17
C ILE A 513 -13.17 -10.25 -19.75
N GLY A 514 -14.25 -10.07 -19.02
CA GLY A 514 -15.33 -9.13 -19.36
C GLY A 514 -16.25 -9.62 -20.48
N PRO A 515 -16.62 -8.75 -21.47
CA PRO A 515 -17.63 -9.06 -22.49
C PRO A 515 -17.35 -10.34 -23.31
N ASP A 516 -16.09 -10.67 -23.50
CA ASP A 516 -15.66 -11.87 -24.24
C ASP A 516 -15.99 -13.19 -23.51
N ALA A 517 -16.34 -13.12 -22.21
CA ALA A 517 -16.74 -14.27 -21.41
C ALA A 517 -18.26 -14.50 -21.37
N ALA A 518 -19.01 -14.01 -22.35
CA ALA A 518 -20.48 -14.14 -22.42
C ALA A 518 -20.97 -15.60 -22.31
N ALA A 519 -20.18 -16.59 -22.74
CA ALA A 519 -20.50 -18.01 -22.60
C ALA A 519 -20.67 -18.46 -21.13
N ALA A 520 -20.12 -17.73 -20.15
CA ALA A 520 -20.23 -18.02 -18.74
C ALA A 520 -21.60 -17.67 -18.13
N VAL A 521 -22.42 -16.88 -18.82
CA VAL A 521 -23.71 -16.36 -18.29
C VAL A 521 -24.62 -17.46 -17.72
N PRO A 522 -24.83 -18.61 -18.37
CA PRO A 522 -25.71 -19.66 -17.83
C PRO A 522 -25.19 -20.24 -16.51
N MET A 523 -23.87 -20.42 -16.35
CA MET A 523 -23.26 -20.96 -15.14
C MET A 523 -23.29 -19.95 -13.99
N LEU A 524 -23.02 -18.68 -14.28
CA LEU A 524 -23.15 -17.60 -13.29
C LEU A 524 -24.60 -17.47 -12.77
N LEU A 525 -25.60 -17.63 -13.64
CA LEU A 525 -27.00 -17.68 -13.26
C LEU A 525 -27.32 -18.87 -12.34
N LYS A 526 -26.75 -20.04 -12.62
CA LYS A 526 -26.87 -21.23 -11.76
C LYS A 526 -26.34 -20.92 -10.36
N THR A 527 -25.16 -20.31 -10.24
CA THR A 527 -24.56 -19.92 -8.96
C THR A 527 -25.43 -18.90 -8.21
N LEU A 528 -26.01 -17.93 -8.89
CA LEU A 528 -26.92 -16.96 -8.26
C LEU A 528 -28.22 -17.59 -7.76
N ALA A 529 -28.74 -18.60 -8.46
CA ALA A 529 -29.98 -19.30 -8.11
C ALA A 529 -29.78 -20.31 -6.97
N ASP A 530 -28.54 -20.75 -6.71
CA ASP A 530 -28.24 -21.69 -5.65
C ASP A 530 -28.33 -21.02 -4.27
N GLY A 531 -29.40 -21.29 -3.53
CA GLY A 531 -29.60 -20.79 -2.18
C GLY A 531 -28.60 -21.29 -1.15
N ASN A 532 -27.83 -22.36 -1.47
CA ASN A 532 -26.79 -22.93 -0.61
C ASN A 532 -25.38 -22.44 -1.01
N ALA A 533 -25.25 -21.69 -2.10
CA ALA A 533 -23.97 -21.13 -2.49
C ALA A 533 -23.46 -20.15 -1.42
N ALA A 534 -22.14 -20.17 -1.19
CA ALA A 534 -21.50 -19.21 -0.30
C ALA A 534 -21.82 -17.77 -0.75
N PRO A 535 -22.08 -16.83 0.17
CA PRO A 535 -22.38 -15.43 -0.19
C PRO A 535 -21.37 -14.83 -1.15
N GLU A 536 -20.09 -15.09 -0.92
CA GLU A 536 -18.97 -14.59 -1.73
C GLU A 536 -19.05 -15.07 -3.18
N SER A 537 -19.41 -16.33 -3.41
CA SER A 537 -19.60 -16.90 -4.74
C SER A 537 -20.76 -16.22 -5.48
N ARG A 538 -21.83 -15.87 -4.78
CA ARG A 538 -22.98 -15.14 -5.34
C ARG A 538 -22.61 -13.69 -5.68
N TYR A 539 -21.80 -13.03 -4.82
CA TYR A 539 -21.31 -11.67 -5.10
C TYR A 539 -20.42 -11.65 -6.35
N SER A 540 -19.46 -12.60 -6.43
CA SER A 540 -18.57 -12.71 -7.57
C SER A 540 -19.31 -13.02 -8.87
N ALA A 541 -20.34 -13.91 -8.81
CA ALA A 541 -21.17 -14.21 -9.97
C ALA A 541 -21.99 -13.00 -10.42
N ALA A 542 -22.61 -12.25 -9.50
CA ALA A 542 -23.34 -11.03 -9.81
C ALA A 542 -22.40 -9.97 -10.44
N TYR A 543 -21.22 -9.79 -9.86
CA TYR A 543 -20.21 -8.87 -10.37
C TYR A 543 -19.74 -9.26 -11.77
N ALA A 544 -19.46 -10.54 -12.00
CA ALA A 544 -19.05 -11.06 -13.31
C ALA A 544 -20.10 -10.79 -14.40
N LEU A 545 -21.40 -10.97 -14.10
CA LEU A 545 -22.47 -10.63 -15.02
C LEU A 545 -22.48 -9.15 -15.39
N GLY A 546 -22.24 -8.27 -14.42
CA GLY A 546 -22.10 -6.83 -14.68
C GLY A 546 -20.89 -6.50 -15.56
N ARG A 547 -19.76 -7.20 -15.35
CA ARG A 547 -18.54 -7.03 -16.15
C ARG A 547 -18.68 -7.56 -17.58
N ILE A 548 -19.46 -8.62 -17.78
CA ILE A 548 -19.86 -9.09 -19.12
C ILE A 548 -20.73 -8.06 -19.82
N GLY A 549 -21.54 -7.29 -19.08
CA GLY A 549 -22.35 -6.20 -19.62
C GLY A 549 -23.53 -6.68 -20.47
N PRO A 550 -23.86 -6.02 -21.61
CA PRO A 550 -25.08 -6.28 -22.38
C PRO A 550 -25.26 -7.74 -22.85
N ALA A 551 -24.18 -8.49 -23.01
CA ALA A 551 -24.26 -9.92 -23.35
C ALA A 551 -24.86 -10.78 -22.21
N ALA A 552 -24.86 -10.27 -20.96
CA ALA A 552 -25.51 -10.89 -19.81
C ALA A 552 -27.01 -10.54 -19.68
N LYS A 553 -27.65 -9.95 -20.70
CA LYS A 553 -29.08 -9.63 -20.72
C LYS A 553 -30.01 -10.80 -20.29
N PRO A 554 -29.70 -12.08 -20.58
CA PRO A 554 -30.49 -13.19 -20.03
C PRO A 554 -30.56 -13.22 -18.49
N ALA A 555 -29.60 -12.63 -17.79
CA ALA A 555 -29.58 -12.53 -16.32
C ALA A 555 -30.43 -11.37 -15.75
N ALA A 556 -30.93 -10.48 -16.59
CA ALA A 556 -31.53 -9.21 -16.16
C ALA A 556 -32.72 -9.40 -15.19
N GLU A 557 -33.60 -10.36 -15.42
CA GLU A 557 -34.75 -10.60 -14.55
C GLU A 557 -34.34 -11.07 -13.14
N GLN A 558 -33.43 -12.02 -13.07
CA GLN A 558 -32.91 -12.53 -11.79
C GLN A 558 -32.12 -11.43 -11.06
N MET A 559 -31.25 -10.71 -11.76
CA MET A 559 -30.46 -9.61 -11.17
C MET A 559 -31.36 -8.50 -10.65
N ARG A 560 -32.44 -8.16 -11.36
CA ARG A 560 -33.44 -7.17 -10.91
C ARG A 560 -34.07 -7.56 -9.57
N SER A 561 -34.41 -8.85 -9.38
CA SER A 561 -34.97 -9.34 -8.12
C SER A 561 -34.01 -9.22 -6.94
N LEU A 562 -32.69 -9.23 -7.21
CA LEU A 562 -31.64 -9.13 -6.18
C LEU A 562 -31.39 -7.69 -5.70
N ILE A 563 -31.84 -6.66 -6.43
CA ILE A 563 -31.68 -5.24 -6.01
C ILE A 563 -32.41 -4.99 -4.68
N THR A 564 -33.45 -5.75 -4.38
CA THR A 564 -34.20 -5.65 -3.12
C THR A 564 -33.84 -6.74 -2.11
N SER A 565 -32.71 -7.42 -2.30
CA SER A 565 -32.20 -8.44 -1.38
C SER A 565 -32.01 -7.88 0.03
N PRO A 566 -32.29 -8.65 1.10
CA PRO A 566 -31.90 -8.27 2.45
C PRO A 566 -30.37 -8.27 2.65
N ASP A 567 -29.64 -8.99 1.81
CA ASP A 567 -28.17 -8.94 1.73
C ASP A 567 -27.74 -7.66 1.00
N GLU A 568 -27.26 -6.68 1.76
CA GLU A 568 -26.90 -5.35 1.24
C GLU A 568 -25.74 -5.40 0.22
N VAL A 569 -24.79 -6.33 0.37
CA VAL A 569 -23.69 -6.49 -0.59
C VAL A 569 -24.25 -6.97 -1.92
N LEU A 570 -25.07 -8.02 -1.88
CA LEU A 570 -25.69 -8.58 -3.08
C LEU A 570 -26.60 -7.57 -3.77
N ALA A 571 -27.41 -6.84 -3.00
CA ALA A 571 -28.30 -5.79 -3.54
C ALA A 571 -27.50 -4.69 -4.25
N THR A 572 -26.38 -4.24 -3.66
CA THR A 572 -25.50 -3.22 -4.25
C THR A 572 -24.86 -3.70 -5.53
N VAL A 573 -24.26 -4.90 -5.50
CA VAL A 573 -23.63 -5.49 -6.69
C VAL A 573 -24.66 -5.73 -7.79
N ALA A 574 -25.87 -6.19 -7.44
CA ALA A 574 -26.95 -6.39 -8.40
C ALA A 574 -27.40 -5.07 -9.04
N ALA A 575 -27.55 -4.00 -8.25
CA ALA A 575 -27.92 -2.67 -8.76
C ALA A 575 -26.86 -2.14 -9.74
N TRP A 576 -25.58 -2.21 -9.36
CA TRP A 576 -24.46 -1.83 -10.23
C TRP A 576 -24.43 -2.66 -11.53
N SER A 577 -24.54 -3.98 -11.40
CA SER A 577 -24.47 -4.90 -12.54
C SER A 577 -25.61 -4.68 -13.52
N MET A 578 -26.82 -4.41 -13.02
CA MET A 578 -27.96 -4.11 -13.88
C MET A 578 -27.75 -2.87 -14.75
N LEU A 579 -27.12 -1.83 -14.21
CA LEU A 579 -26.76 -0.63 -14.98
C LEU A 579 -25.78 -0.91 -16.13
N LYS A 580 -24.98 -1.96 -15.99
CA LYS A 580 -24.03 -2.40 -17.03
C LYS A 580 -24.68 -3.38 -18.03
N ILE A 581 -25.60 -4.22 -17.55
CA ILE A 581 -26.29 -5.23 -18.38
C ILE A 581 -27.34 -4.57 -19.29
N THR A 582 -28.11 -3.61 -18.78
CA THR A 582 -29.20 -2.94 -19.50
C THR A 582 -29.10 -1.42 -19.35
N PRO A 583 -28.05 -0.80 -19.89
CA PRO A 583 -27.83 0.66 -19.74
C PRO A 583 -28.93 1.52 -20.37
N GLU A 584 -29.71 0.93 -21.29
CA GLU A 584 -30.85 1.58 -21.95
C GLU A 584 -32.13 1.57 -21.12
N ASP A 585 -32.21 0.75 -20.06
CA ASP A 585 -33.44 0.63 -19.24
C ASP A 585 -33.45 1.66 -18.11
N THR A 586 -34.01 2.83 -18.43
CA THR A 586 -34.12 3.93 -17.46
C THR A 586 -35.07 3.60 -16.29
N SER A 587 -35.95 2.59 -16.42
CA SER A 587 -36.85 2.18 -15.33
C SER A 587 -36.08 1.52 -14.18
N LEU A 588 -34.88 0.98 -14.44
CA LEU A 588 -33.98 0.46 -13.44
C LEU A 588 -33.45 1.52 -12.49
N LEU A 589 -33.30 2.75 -12.96
CA LEU A 589 -32.82 3.86 -12.15
C LEU A 589 -33.72 4.11 -10.94
N GLU A 590 -35.04 3.89 -11.11
CA GLU A 590 -36.01 4.00 -10.01
C GLU A 590 -35.76 2.99 -8.88
N GLN A 591 -35.20 1.83 -9.18
CA GLN A 591 -34.88 0.79 -8.20
C GLN A 591 -33.42 0.84 -7.76
N ALA A 592 -32.48 1.03 -8.69
CA ALA A 592 -31.06 1.03 -8.43
C ALA A 592 -30.60 2.24 -7.59
N ILE A 593 -31.11 3.44 -7.88
CA ILE A 593 -30.73 4.65 -7.15
C ILE A 593 -31.06 4.54 -5.65
N PRO A 594 -32.29 4.14 -5.24
CA PRO A 594 -32.59 3.94 -3.82
C PRO A 594 -31.70 2.88 -3.14
N ALA A 595 -31.41 1.77 -3.81
CA ALA A 595 -30.54 0.73 -3.29
C ALA A 595 -29.09 1.24 -3.11
N LEU A 596 -28.55 1.91 -4.11
CA LEU A 596 -27.21 2.52 -4.05
C LEU A 596 -27.14 3.65 -3.03
N ARG A 597 -28.18 4.47 -2.88
CA ARG A 597 -28.27 5.50 -1.82
C ARG A 597 -28.27 4.90 -0.42
N LYS A 598 -28.84 3.71 -0.21
CA LYS A 598 -28.73 2.98 1.05
C LYS A 598 -27.32 2.43 1.23
N ALA A 599 -26.73 1.88 0.16
CA ALA A 599 -25.44 1.23 0.16
C ALA A 599 -24.25 2.18 0.43
N VAL A 600 -24.35 3.47 0.11
CA VAL A 600 -23.31 4.46 0.49
C VAL A 600 -23.18 4.67 2.00
N ARG A 601 -24.05 4.05 2.82
CA ARG A 601 -24.01 4.04 4.28
C ARG A 601 -23.80 2.64 4.87
N ALA A 602 -23.47 1.64 4.06
CA ALA A 602 -23.26 0.28 4.52
C ALA A 602 -22.04 0.18 5.47
N ASP A 603 -22.02 -0.80 6.35
CA ASP A 603 -20.92 -1.03 7.30
C ASP A 603 -19.58 -1.31 6.57
N ARG A 604 -19.63 -2.04 5.46
CA ARG A 604 -18.44 -2.39 4.67
C ARG A 604 -17.98 -1.24 3.77
N GLU A 605 -16.74 -0.80 3.95
CA GLU A 605 -16.12 0.28 3.16
C GLU A 605 -16.23 0.05 1.64
N LEU A 606 -15.92 -1.17 1.17
CA LEU A 606 -15.98 -1.49 -0.25
C LEU A 606 -17.38 -1.29 -0.84
N VAL A 607 -18.42 -1.62 -0.09
CA VAL A 607 -19.82 -1.43 -0.53
C VAL A 607 -20.15 0.05 -0.67
N ARG A 608 -19.72 0.88 0.30
CA ARG A 608 -19.92 2.33 0.24
C ARG A 608 -19.18 2.95 -0.93
N LEU A 609 -17.94 2.50 -1.18
CA LEU A 609 -17.10 2.97 -2.30
C LEU A 609 -17.77 2.67 -3.64
N GLU A 610 -18.15 1.41 -3.88
CA GLU A 610 -18.76 0.98 -5.15
C GLU A 610 -20.13 1.62 -5.38
N ALA A 611 -20.90 1.84 -4.33
CA ALA A 611 -22.17 2.54 -4.41
C ALA A 611 -21.99 4.01 -4.81
N ALA A 612 -21.00 4.70 -4.23
CA ALA A 612 -20.70 6.09 -4.58
C ALA A 612 -20.22 6.21 -6.04
N VAL A 613 -19.32 5.32 -6.48
CA VAL A 613 -18.85 5.25 -7.89
C VAL A 613 -20.01 5.01 -8.84
N SER A 614 -20.89 4.04 -8.51
CA SER A 614 -22.05 3.68 -9.33
C SER A 614 -23.04 4.85 -9.50
N LEU A 615 -23.32 5.58 -8.43
CA LEU A 615 -24.18 6.78 -8.50
C LEU A 615 -23.55 7.85 -9.38
N GLY A 616 -22.23 8.02 -9.32
CA GLY A 616 -21.50 8.91 -10.21
C GLY A 616 -21.56 8.48 -11.69
N ASP A 617 -21.50 7.18 -11.97
CA ASP A 617 -21.60 6.64 -13.33
C ASP A 617 -23.01 6.78 -13.92
N ILE A 618 -24.05 6.73 -13.09
CA ILE A 618 -25.42 7.07 -13.49
C ILE A 618 -25.51 8.55 -13.94
N GLY A 619 -24.71 9.43 -13.36
CA GLY A 619 -24.67 10.85 -13.72
C GLY A 619 -25.92 11.61 -13.28
N PRO A 620 -26.41 12.60 -14.11
CA PRO A 620 -27.51 13.51 -13.71
C PRO A 620 -28.81 12.83 -13.27
N ALA A 621 -29.09 11.61 -13.73
CA ALA A 621 -30.28 10.86 -13.32
C ALA A 621 -30.21 10.47 -11.82
N ALA A 622 -29.03 10.40 -11.21
CA ALA A 622 -28.84 10.16 -9.79
C ALA A 622 -28.95 11.43 -8.91
N SER A 623 -29.53 12.52 -9.41
CA SER A 623 -29.65 13.80 -8.67
C SER A 623 -30.30 13.66 -7.29
N SER A 624 -31.19 12.68 -7.09
CA SER A 624 -31.77 12.37 -5.78
C SER A 624 -30.76 11.82 -4.75
N ALA A 625 -29.57 11.43 -5.21
CA ALA A 625 -28.50 10.96 -4.33
C ALA A 625 -27.57 12.10 -3.85
N ILE A 626 -27.68 13.32 -4.40
CA ILE A 626 -26.84 14.46 -4.04
C ILE A 626 -26.75 14.66 -2.52
N PRO A 627 -27.86 14.74 -1.75
CA PRO A 627 -27.77 15.04 -0.32
C PRO A 627 -27.00 13.97 0.48
N ILE A 628 -27.14 12.70 0.10
CA ILE A 628 -26.43 11.62 0.79
C ILE A 628 -24.95 11.55 0.36
N LEU A 629 -24.64 11.84 -0.90
CA LEU A 629 -23.27 11.90 -1.38
C LEU A 629 -22.51 13.10 -0.81
N GLU A 630 -23.17 14.25 -0.60
CA GLU A 630 -22.60 15.39 0.12
C GLU A 630 -22.21 14.96 1.53
N LEU A 631 -23.13 14.33 2.26
CA LEU A 631 -22.86 13.83 3.60
C LEU A 631 -21.71 12.82 3.61
N VAL A 632 -21.71 11.85 2.69
CA VAL A 632 -20.66 10.82 2.59
C VAL A 632 -19.32 11.42 2.17
N SER A 633 -19.31 12.42 1.28
CA SER A 633 -18.07 13.10 0.89
C SER A 633 -17.43 13.90 2.02
N GLU A 634 -18.20 14.24 3.03
CA GLU A 634 -17.77 15.02 4.18
C GLU A 634 -17.47 14.15 5.41
N GLU A 635 -18.30 13.13 5.66
CA GLU A 635 -18.33 12.42 6.95
C GLU A 635 -17.84 10.97 6.91
N ASP A 636 -17.63 10.35 5.74
CA ASP A 636 -17.20 8.94 5.72
C ASP A 636 -15.82 8.76 6.35
N SER A 637 -15.68 7.71 7.15
CA SER A 637 -14.40 7.39 7.81
C SER A 637 -13.29 7.07 6.81
N SER A 638 -13.64 6.54 5.62
CA SER A 638 -12.69 6.22 4.57
C SER A 638 -12.48 7.37 3.60
N ARG A 639 -11.23 7.80 3.44
CA ARG A 639 -10.84 8.79 2.45
C ARG A 639 -11.23 8.36 1.01
N GLN A 640 -11.08 7.07 0.68
CA GLN A 640 -11.41 6.56 -0.66
C GLN A 640 -12.90 6.73 -0.96
N VAL A 641 -13.75 6.50 0.03
CA VAL A 641 -15.20 6.69 -0.09
C VAL A 641 -15.54 8.16 -0.23
N ARG A 642 -14.93 9.05 0.58
CA ARG A 642 -15.11 10.51 0.45
C ARG A 642 -14.74 11.02 -0.94
N ASP A 643 -13.56 10.61 -1.44
CA ASP A 643 -13.08 10.99 -2.78
C ASP A 643 -14.01 10.47 -3.89
N ALA A 644 -14.51 9.25 -3.76
CA ALA A 644 -15.48 8.67 -4.71
C ALA A 644 -16.81 9.44 -4.71
N ALA A 645 -17.32 9.77 -3.53
CA ALA A 645 -18.54 10.58 -3.38
C ALA A 645 -18.38 11.99 -3.97
N GLY A 646 -17.24 12.64 -3.72
CA GLY A 646 -16.92 13.94 -4.33
C GLY A 646 -16.83 13.89 -5.86
N LYS A 647 -16.22 12.85 -6.43
CA LYS A 647 -16.19 12.61 -7.89
C LYS A 647 -17.59 12.33 -8.43
N ALA A 648 -18.39 11.56 -7.72
CA ALA A 648 -19.78 11.27 -8.08
C ALA A 648 -20.61 12.55 -8.13
N LEU A 649 -20.50 13.43 -7.13
CA LEU A 649 -21.17 14.73 -7.11
C LEU A 649 -20.83 15.59 -8.32
N LYS A 650 -19.55 15.64 -8.73
CA LYS A 650 -19.11 16.37 -9.94
C LYS A 650 -19.80 15.81 -11.19
N LYS A 651 -19.79 14.48 -11.37
CA LYS A 651 -20.44 13.82 -12.52
C LYS A 651 -21.96 14.04 -12.54
N ILE A 652 -22.64 13.94 -11.39
CA ILE A 652 -24.07 14.12 -11.27
C ILE A 652 -24.47 15.57 -11.58
N ARG A 653 -23.66 16.55 -11.16
CA ARG A 653 -23.89 17.99 -11.42
C ARG A 653 -23.45 18.43 -12.81
N GLY A 654 -22.87 17.55 -13.62
CA GLY A 654 -22.38 17.87 -14.97
C GLY A 654 -21.16 18.81 -14.97
N ARG A 655 -20.30 18.72 -13.95
CA ARG A 655 -19.11 19.56 -13.76
C ARG A 655 -17.83 18.77 -13.92
#